data_6db066ec46e1fd2013a25b6d200fafb2
#
_entry.id   6db066ec46e1fd2013a25b6d200fafb2
#
_cell.length_a   1.000
_cell.length_b   1.000
_cell.length_c   1.000
_cell.angle_alpha   90.00
_cell.angle_beta   90.00
_cell.angle_gamma   90.00
#
_symmetry.space_group_name_H-M   'P 1'
#
loop_
_entity.id
_entity.type
_entity.pdbx_description
1 polymer ?
#
loop_
_entity_poly.entity_id
_entity_poly.type
_entity_poly.pdbx_seq_one_letter_code
_entity_poly.pdbx_strand_id
1 'polypeptide(L)'
;MNQKPNNQKPMKKNSGLIIYLIISIMIFGVIMFASDFTGGGFKEISYSELQSMTADIKEFKITPIGGSNEGAYEAKILLLDNKSKYICYIPTEGMLNDLVESEYFSAEIVFVPKSSNMLISIIVSLLPYAIIMVVLFFVFRNVGNNNNQAFDFGKSRAQLNRQKTTTFKDVAGCDEEKEELEEIIDFLKNPKKYTKMGVKIPKGVLLVGPPGTGKTLLAKAVAGESSVPFFSISGADFVEMFVGVGAARVRDLFKKARENAPCIVFIDEIDAVGRQRGAGMGGGHDEREQTLNQLLVEMDGFSNSCGIIMIAATNRADVLDPALLRPGRFDRQIIVNLPDVKGREEILKVHARNKHFDETVKLEEIATRIPGFSGADIENLLNEAGLLAARRNKETISVFEVDEAIDRVMMGPAKKSKKYSEKEKKVIAFHEAGHAVIGIKYEGAPKVQKVTIIPRGQAGGYNLMLPEEETFLETKQSLLANITGLLAGRVAEEIVFNVNTTGAYNDFQRATRIARAMVTEYGMSNLGPIQYETQNQGVFLGRDYLKEKNFSDQIALEIDKEVREIITTCYNNAKQCILDNRELLDNIAKYLIEVETLTKENINEIVTTGKLGYWEEHKAKKALEETQNNEVGH
;
A
#
# COMPACT_ATOMS: atom_id res chain seq x y z
N MET A 1 -42.73 3.55 4.46
CA MET A 1 -42.74 4.19 5.79
C MET A 1 -42.16 3.21 6.79
N ASN A 2 -40.93 3.46 7.23
CA ASN A 2 -40.38 3.10 8.54
C ASN A 2 -38.90 3.50 8.53
N GLN A 3 -38.68 4.72 9.04
CA GLN A 3 -37.35 5.26 9.28
C GLN A 3 -36.73 4.56 10.49
N LYS A 4 -35.53 4.00 10.34
CA LYS A 4 -34.68 3.55 11.47
C LYS A 4 -33.99 4.78 12.08
N PRO A 5 -33.88 4.85 13.41
CA PRO A 5 -33.30 5.99 14.08
C PRO A 5 -31.78 6.05 13.88
N ASN A 6 -31.33 7.24 13.61
CA ASN A 6 -29.93 7.65 13.43
C ASN A 6 -29.18 7.53 14.76
N ASN A 7 -28.30 6.57 14.87
CA ASN A 7 -27.46 6.34 16.06
C ASN A 7 -26.26 7.30 16.01
N GLN A 8 -26.45 8.52 16.51
CA GLN A 8 -25.35 9.46 16.75
C GLN A 8 -24.43 8.87 17.84
N LYS A 9 -23.17 8.59 17.47
CA LYS A 9 -22.10 8.26 18.41
C LYS A 9 -21.94 9.44 19.39
N PRO A 10 -21.87 9.21 20.72
CA PRO A 10 -21.64 10.28 21.66
C PRO A 10 -20.25 10.90 21.40
N MET A 11 -20.23 12.22 21.25
CA MET A 11 -19.00 13.00 21.21
C MET A 11 -18.16 12.68 22.45
N LYS A 12 -16.92 12.26 22.26
CA LYS A 12 -15.93 12.15 23.34
C LYS A 12 -15.81 13.52 24.01
N LYS A 13 -16.35 13.66 25.22
CA LYS A 13 -16.13 14.82 26.07
C LYS A 13 -14.62 15.03 26.22
N ASN A 14 -14.15 16.23 25.90
CA ASN A 14 -12.78 16.68 26.09
C ASN A 14 -12.48 16.80 27.62
N SER A 15 -12.37 15.67 28.29
CA SER A 15 -12.05 15.62 29.73
C SER A 15 -10.66 16.22 30.05
N GLY A 16 -9.74 16.24 29.08
CA GLY A 16 -8.45 16.91 29.24
C GLY A 16 -8.56 18.42 29.40
N LEU A 17 -9.39 19.09 28.60
CA LEU A 17 -9.56 20.53 28.63
C LEU A 17 -10.21 21.00 29.96
N ILE A 18 -11.14 20.19 30.49
CA ILE A 18 -11.77 20.46 31.80
C ILE A 18 -10.74 20.32 32.93
N ILE A 19 -9.84 19.36 32.89
CA ILE A 19 -8.78 19.18 33.88
C ILE A 19 -7.81 20.36 33.86
N TYR A 20 -7.37 20.83 32.70
CA TYR A 20 -6.52 22.00 32.55
C TYR A 20 -7.20 23.25 33.08
N LEU A 21 -8.51 23.43 32.83
CA LEU A 21 -9.29 24.57 33.34
C LEU A 21 -9.40 24.54 34.88
N ILE A 22 -9.63 23.37 35.47
CA ILE A 22 -9.69 23.19 36.93
C ILE A 22 -8.33 23.49 37.57
N ILE A 23 -7.22 22.97 36.99
CA ILE A 23 -5.87 23.25 37.47
C ILE A 23 -5.54 24.72 37.36
N SER A 24 -5.90 25.38 36.28
CA SER A 24 -5.68 26.82 36.07
C SER A 24 -6.45 27.67 37.08
N ILE A 25 -7.73 27.34 37.37
CA ILE A 25 -8.54 28.00 38.37
C ILE A 25 -7.98 27.77 39.77
N MET A 26 -7.49 26.58 40.11
CA MET A 26 -6.86 26.31 41.39
C MET A 26 -5.54 27.08 41.58
N ILE A 27 -4.67 27.12 40.56
CA ILE A 27 -3.43 27.90 40.60
C ILE A 27 -3.75 29.38 40.79
N PHE A 28 -4.73 29.91 40.06
CA PHE A 28 -5.19 31.31 40.20
C PHE A 28 -5.77 31.59 41.59
N GLY A 29 -6.55 30.65 42.14
CA GLY A 29 -7.08 30.73 43.50
C GLY A 29 -5.97 30.73 44.57
N VAL A 30 -4.95 29.90 44.42
CA VAL A 30 -3.78 29.86 45.33
C VAL A 30 -2.97 31.16 45.26
N ILE A 31 -2.79 31.72 44.07
CA ILE A 31 -2.08 33.00 43.87
C ILE A 31 -2.86 34.15 44.49
N MET A 32 -4.18 34.20 44.29
CA MET A 32 -5.04 35.24 44.89
C MET A 32 -5.08 35.13 46.43
N PHE A 33 -5.18 33.90 46.95
CA PHE A 33 -5.14 33.66 48.40
C PHE A 33 -3.78 33.96 49.02
N ALA A 34 -2.68 33.68 48.34
CA ALA A 34 -1.33 34.03 48.78
C ALA A 34 -1.10 35.55 48.77
N SER A 35 -1.71 36.30 47.85
CA SER A 35 -1.60 37.76 47.78
C SER A 35 -2.36 38.47 48.94
N ASP A 36 -3.46 37.88 49.44
CA ASP A 36 -4.17 38.40 50.62
C ASP A 36 -3.42 38.05 51.92
N PHE A 37 -2.58 37.01 51.94
CA PHE A 37 -1.79 36.60 53.10
C PHE A 37 -0.47 37.38 53.23
N THR A 38 0.06 37.97 52.17
CA THR A 38 1.25 38.84 52.15
C THR A 38 0.84 40.30 52.23
N GLY A 39 0.29 40.71 53.39
CA GLY A 39 0.15 42.11 53.85
C GLY A 39 -0.41 43.09 52.85
N GLY A 40 -1.71 43.23 52.83
CA GLY A 40 -2.38 44.25 52.00
C GLY A 40 -1.93 45.65 52.30
N GLY A 41 -1.17 46.27 51.42
CA GLY A 41 -1.08 47.70 51.24
C GLY A 41 -0.46 48.56 52.36
N PHE A 42 0.17 47.96 53.37
CA PHE A 42 0.87 48.73 54.39
C PHE A 42 2.31 48.98 53.93
N LYS A 43 2.80 50.22 54.04
CA LYS A 43 4.16 50.62 53.79
C LYS A 43 4.94 50.57 55.10
N GLU A 44 6.09 49.85 55.12
CA GLU A 44 6.92 49.76 56.29
C GLU A 44 7.67 51.08 56.51
N ILE A 45 7.69 51.55 57.77
CA ILE A 45 8.35 52.79 58.18
C ILE A 45 9.22 52.50 59.42
N SER A 46 10.27 53.28 59.58
CA SER A 46 11.12 53.26 60.78
C SER A 46 10.48 53.91 62.01
N TYR A 47 10.94 53.53 63.18
CA TYR A 47 10.46 54.15 64.45
C TYR A 47 10.65 55.70 64.51
N SER A 48 11.75 56.17 63.93
CA SER A 48 12.05 57.61 63.85
C SER A 48 11.09 58.38 62.92
N GLU A 49 10.69 57.74 61.83
CA GLU A 49 9.66 58.30 60.93
C GLU A 49 8.27 58.33 61.62
N LEU A 50 7.98 57.25 62.38
CA LEU A 50 6.74 57.17 63.14
C LEU A 50 6.66 58.32 64.18
N GLN A 51 7.74 58.65 64.89
CA GLN A 51 7.79 59.79 65.83
C GLN A 51 7.55 61.09 65.14
N SER A 52 7.94 61.30 63.91
CA SER A 52 7.66 62.55 63.17
C SER A 52 6.25 62.69 62.69
N MET A 53 5.45 61.62 62.69
CA MET A 53 4.08 61.57 62.18
C MET A 53 3.02 61.43 63.27
N THR A 54 3.37 61.50 64.54
CA THR A 54 2.47 61.25 65.68
C THR A 54 1.18 62.12 65.70
N ALA A 55 1.24 63.37 65.23
CA ALA A 55 0.14 64.24 65.14
C ALA A 55 -0.93 63.89 64.06
N ASP A 56 -0.55 63.13 63.06
CA ASP A 56 -1.40 62.80 61.90
C ASP A 56 -1.97 61.36 61.99
N ILE A 57 -1.80 60.64 63.08
CA ILE A 57 -2.26 59.28 63.28
C ILE A 57 -3.71 59.28 63.72
N LYS A 58 -4.60 58.59 62.96
CA LYS A 58 -5.98 58.39 63.26
C LYS A 58 -6.26 57.18 64.13
N GLU A 59 -5.67 56.03 63.75
CA GLU A 59 -5.85 54.74 64.41
C GLU A 59 -4.49 54.04 64.57
N PHE A 60 -4.22 53.55 65.77
CA PHE A 60 -2.96 52.91 66.12
C PHE A 60 -3.22 51.50 66.69
N LYS A 61 -3.12 50.47 65.85
CA LYS A 61 -3.33 49.09 66.27
C LYS A 61 -2.03 48.40 66.61
N ILE A 62 -1.93 47.95 67.86
CA ILE A 62 -0.74 47.32 68.39
C ILE A 62 -0.98 45.83 68.59
N THR A 63 -0.05 44.98 68.02
CA THR A 63 -0.07 43.54 68.20
C THR A 63 1.26 43.11 68.78
N PRO A 64 1.34 42.34 69.87
CA PRO A 64 2.59 41.89 70.44
C PRO A 64 3.22 40.78 69.51
N ILE A 65 4.51 40.91 69.25
CA ILE A 65 5.29 39.96 68.46
C ILE A 65 6.05 39.03 69.46
N GLY A 66 5.80 37.73 69.39
CA GLY A 66 6.50 36.70 70.18
C GLY A 66 5.85 36.40 71.53
N GLY A 67 6.04 35.17 72.00
CA GLY A 67 5.68 34.74 73.34
C GLY A 67 6.82 34.99 74.31
N SER A 68 6.51 35.75 75.38
CA SER A 68 7.34 35.96 76.58
C SER A 68 8.56 36.90 76.51
N ASN A 69 8.50 37.93 77.25
CA ASN A 69 9.55 38.71 77.90
C ASN A 69 10.43 39.70 77.12
N GLU A 70 10.30 39.89 75.86
CA GLU A 70 10.90 41.01 75.14
C GLU A 70 9.77 41.78 74.45
N GLY A 71 9.31 42.86 75.04
CA GLY A 71 8.16 43.64 74.59
C GLY A 71 8.36 44.31 73.23
N ALA A 72 8.39 43.54 72.20
CA ALA A 72 8.36 44.03 70.83
C ALA A 72 6.94 43.98 70.27
N TYR A 73 6.57 45.05 69.59
CA TYR A 73 5.20 45.25 69.07
C TYR A 73 5.23 45.59 67.60
N GLU A 74 4.23 45.05 66.86
CA GLU A 74 3.91 45.47 65.51
C GLU A 74 2.79 46.48 65.56
N ALA A 75 3.08 47.67 65.11
CA ALA A 75 2.12 48.76 65.07
C ALA A 75 1.62 48.95 63.63
N LYS A 76 0.29 48.79 63.43
CA LYS A 76 -0.37 49.12 62.17
C LYS A 76 -1.04 50.47 62.32
N ILE A 77 -0.68 51.41 61.45
CA ILE A 77 -0.99 52.82 61.55
C ILE A 77 -1.88 53.27 60.41
N LEU A 78 -2.94 53.92 60.69
CA LEU A 78 -3.80 54.61 59.72
C LEU A 78 -3.72 56.11 59.98
N LEU A 79 -3.38 56.90 58.96
CA LEU A 79 -3.37 58.38 59.08
C LEU A 79 -4.74 58.99 58.91
N LEU A 80 -4.86 60.25 59.28
CA LEU A 80 -6.10 61.04 59.19
C LEU A 80 -6.64 61.14 57.74
N ASP A 81 -5.80 60.95 56.73
CA ASP A 81 -6.21 60.94 55.32
C ASP A 81 -7.06 59.70 54.90
N ASN A 82 -7.21 58.70 55.79
CA ASN A 82 -7.94 57.45 55.61
C ASN A 82 -7.42 56.62 54.44
N LYS A 83 -6.29 56.92 53.78
CA LYS A 83 -5.72 56.25 52.65
C LYS A 83 -4.33 55.65 52.92
N SER A 84 -3.53 56.39 53.69
CA SER A 84 -2.12 55.98 53.95
C SER A 84 -2.10 55.03 55.14
N LYS A 85 -1.59 53.82 54.89
CA LYS A 85 -1.47 52.75 55.87
C LYS A 85 0.03 52.37 56.02
N TYR A 86 0.48 52.43 57.28
CA TYR A 86 1.89 52.07 57.57
C TYR A 86 1.98 51.00 58.64
N ILE A 87 3.11 50.29 58.63
CA ILE A 87 3.47 49.26 59.60
C ILE A 87 4.83 49.65 60.20
N CYS A 88 4.96 49.60 61.50
CA CYS A 88 6.22 49.87 62.20
C CYS A 88 6.47 48.80 63.28
N TYR A 89 7.69 48.37 63.42
CA TYR A 89 8.10 47.46 64.50
C TYR A 89 8.71 48.25 65.62
N ILE A 90 8.13 48.14 66.83
CA ILE A 90 8.60 48.81 68.02
C ILE A 90 9.32 47.79 68.91
N PRO A 91 10.64 47.94 69.13
CA PRO A 91 11.44 46.88 69.72
C PRO A 91 11.24 46.69 71.22
N THR A 92 10.81 47.70 71.95
CA THR A 92 10.67 47.64 73.40
C THR A 92 9.40 48.36 73.88
N GLU A 93 8.84 47.95 75.04
CA GLU A 93 7.68 48.56 75.69
C GLU A 93 7.98 49.98 76.12
N GLY A 94 9.22 50.31 76.50
CA GLY A 94 9.63 51.69 76.83
C GLY A 94 9.47 52.65 75.65
N MET A 95 9.90 52.21 74.42
CA MET A 95 9.75 53.03 73.21
C MET A 95 8.26 53.22 72.83
N LEU A 96 7.40 52.24 73.14
CA LEU A 96 5.97 52.35 72.94
C LEU A 96 5.37 53.36 73.89
N ASN A 97 5.73 53.36 75.17
CA ASN A 97 5.27 54.27 76.16
C ASN A 97 5.73 55.70 75.85
N ASP A 98 6.98 55.94 75.51
CA ASP A 98 7.53 57.24 75.09
C ASP A 98 6.77 57.86 73.93
N LEU A 99 6.30 57.00 73.00
CA LEU A 99 5.52 57.45 71.84
C LEU A 99 4.09 57.82 72.23
N VAL A 100 3.48 57.06 73.13
CA VAL A 100 2.11 57.27 73.58
C VAL A 100 2.01 58.46 74.54
N GLU A 101 3.03 58.77 75.40
CA GLU A 101 3.12 59.85 76.29
C GLU A 101 3.56 61.17 75.64
N SER A 102 3.90 61.15 74.35
CA SER A 102 4.27 62.39 73.65
C SER A 102 3.08 63.33 73.53
N GLU A 103 3.31 64.65 73.81
CA GLU A 103 2.30 65.72 73.87
C GLU A 103 1.45 65.89 72.56
N TYR A 104 1.89 65.22 71.45
CA TYR A 104 1.26 65.29 70.12
C TYR A 104 0.56 64.04 69.71
N PHE A 105 0.48 63.01 70.58
CA PHE A 105 -0.16 61.71 70.17
C PHE A 105 -1.66 61.74 70.52
N SER A 106 -2.52 61.81 69.50
CA SER A 106 -3.99 61.92 69.65
C SER A 106 -4.78 60.73 69.07
N ALA A 107 -4.09 59.63 68.70
CA ALA A 107 -4.70 58.50 68.06
C ALA A 107 -5.42 57.54 69.04
N GLU A 108 -6.47 56.87 68.59
CA GLU A 108 -7.09 55.79 69.35
C GLU A 108 -6.20 54.55 69.34
N ILE A 109 -5.85 54.11 70.54
CA ILE A 109 -4.96 52.91 70.69
C ILE A 109 -5.81 51.65 70.81
N VAL A 110 -5.69 50.76 69.89
CA VAL A 110 -6.40 49.47 69.90
C VAL A 110 -5.39 48.33 70.07
N PHE A 111 -5.40 47.66 71.22
CA PHE A 111 -4.65 46.43 71.43
C PHE A 111 -5.37 45.23 70.80
N VAL A 112 -4.77 44.57 69.83
CA VAL A 112 -5.31 43.39 69.19
C VAL A 112 -4.63 42.13 69.77
N PRO A 113 -5.34 41.26 70.51
CA PRO A 113 -4.76 40.06 71.05
C PRO A 113 -4.44 39.11 69.88
N LYS A 114 -3.27 38.40 69.91
CA LYS A 114 -2.90 37.43 68.96
C LYS A 114 -3.83 36.20 69.08
N SER A 115 -4.79 36.06 68.16
CA SER A 115 -5.71 34.93 68.13
C SER A 115 -4.94 33.74 67.52
N SER A 116 -4.51 32.80 68.34
CA SER A 116 -3.87 31.54 67.90
C SER A 116 -4.92 30.49 67.59
N ASN A 117 -5.56 30.60 66.44
CA ASN A 117 -6.34 29.48 65.89
C ASN A 117 -5.40 28.46 65.28
N MET A 118 -4.67 27.74 66.16
CA MET A 118 -3.68 26.70 65.77
C MET A 118 -4.31 25.65 64.82
N LEU A 119 -5.56 25.29 64.99
CA LEU A 119 -6.28 24.35 64.12
C LEU A 119 -6.49 24.89 62.70
N ILE A 120 -6.79 26.16 62.52
CA ILE A 120 -6.97 26.79 61.19
C ILE A 120 -5.62 26.88 60.47
N SER A 121 -4.55 27.22 61.17
CA SER A 121 -3.22 27.28 60.60
C SER A 121 -2.73 25.89 60.12
N ILE A 122 -3.00 24.80 60.86
CA ILE A 122 -2.67 23.44 60.46
C ILE A 122 -3.48 23.00 59.23
N ILE A 123 -4.79 23.31 59.21
CA ILE A 123 -5.66 22.97 58.05
C ILE A 123 -5.19 23.69 56.78
N VAL A 124 -4.86 24.98 56.90
CA VAL A 124 -4.39 25.78 55.76
C VAL A 124 -3.02 25.28 55.26
N SER A 125 -2.13 24.88 56.15
CA SER A 125 -0.81 24.33 55.74
C SER A 125 -0.90 22.94 55.11
N LEU A 126 -1.91 22.10 55.43
CA LEU A 126 -2.12 20.78 54.84
C LEU A 126 -2.92 20.83 53.53
N LEU A 127 -3.64 21.90 53.25
CA LEU A 127 -4.50 22.03 52.07
C LEU A 127 -3.76 21.87 50.74
N PRO A 128 -2.56 22.46 50.49
CA PRO A 128 -1.80 22.25 49.27
C PRO A 128 -1.35 20.77 49.06
N TYR A 129 -1.02 20.07 50.15
CA TYR A 129 -0.65 18.67 50.08
C TYR A 129 -1.85 17.76 49.74
N ALA A 130 -3.03 18.08 50.28
CA ALA A 130 -4.29 17.41 49.94
C ALA A 130 -4.64 17.60 48.46
N ILE A 131 -4.47 18.81 47.95
CA ILE A 131 -4.69 19.11 46.50
C ILE A 131 -3.71 18.34 45.63
N ILE A 132 -2.41 18.30 45.97
CA ILE A 132 -1.41 17.51 45.24
C ILE A 132 -1.78 16.05 45.24
N MET A 133 -2.21 15.47 46.38
CA MET A 133 -2.63 14.07 46.48
C MET A 133 -3.85 13.79 45.57
N VAL A 134 -4.82 14.66 45.51
CA VAL A 134 -6.00 14.54 44.64
C VAL A 134 -5.58 14.59 43.17
N VAL A 135 -4.71 15.54 42.80
CA VAL A 135 -4.20 15.66 41.43
C VAL A 135 -3.43 14.40 41.04
N LEU A 136 -2.52 13.90 41.90
CA LEU A 136 -1.78 12.67 41.67
C LEU A 136 -2.72 11.46 41.54
N PHE A 137 -3.74 11.36 42.39
CA PHE A 137 -4.75 10.29 42.28
C PHE A 137 -5.46 10.30 40.93
N PHE A 138 -5.88 11.47 40.42
CA PHE A 138 -6.49 11.58 39.08
C PHE A 138 -5.50 11.30 37.96
N VAL A 139 -4.23 11.73 38.07
CA VAL A 139 -3.18 11.41 37.12
C VAL A 139 -2.93 9.89 37.09
N PHE A 140 -2.73 9.25 38.22
CA PHE A 140 -2.53 7.80 38.30
C PHE A 140 -3.76 7.02 37.80
N ARG A 141 -4.96 7.45 38.11
CA ARG A 141 -6.20 6.86 37.60
C ARG A 141 -6.31 6.97 36.07
N ASN A 142 -5.92 8.10 35.48
CA ASN A 142 -5.91 8.31 34.02
C ASN A 142 -4.77 7.52 33.34
N VAL A 143 -3.58 7.46 33.93
CA VAL A 143 -2.45 6.65 33.46
C VAL A 143 -2.80 5.16 33.51
N GLY A 144 -3.51 4.70 34.53
CA GLY A 144 -3.98 3.31 34.62
C GLY A 144 -4.97 2.94 33.49
N ASN A 145 -5.82 3.85 33.04
CA ASN A 145 -6.72 3.62 31.91
C ASN A 145 -6.02 3.65 30.55
N ASN A 146 -4.94 4.42 30.40
CA ASN A 146 -4.14 4.46 29.17
C ASN A 146 -3.22 3.25 29.00
N ASN A 147 -2.81 2.59 30.09
CA ASN A 147 -2.04 1.34 30.00
C ASN A 147 -2.83 0.21 29.32
N ASN A 148 -4.16 0.18 29.39
CA ASN A 148 -4.96 -0.78 28.62
C ASN A 148 -4.86 -0.56 27.11
N GLN A 149 -4.62 0.66 26.61
CA GLN A 149 -4.36 0.90 25.19
C GLN A 149 -2.97 0.40 24.76
N ALA A 150 -1.96 0.49 25.61
CA ALA A 150 -0.63 -0.07 25.33
C ALA A 150 -0.66 -1.60 25.20
N PHE A 151 -1.49 -2.29 25.96
CA PHE A 151 -1.71 -3.75 25.82
C PHE A 151 -2.52 -4.10 24.56
N ASP A 152 -3.34 -3.20 24.02
CA ASP A 152 -4.08 -3.43 22.79
C ASP A 152 -3.19 -3.39 21.52
N PHE A 153 -2.04 -2.73 21.54
CA PHE A 153 -1.10 -2.75 20.41
C PHE A 153 -0.53 -4.14 20.12
N GLY A 154 -0.43 -4.99 21.10
CA GLY A 154 0.04 -6.38 20.96
C GLY A 154 -1.05 -7.37 20.51
N LYS A 155 -2.31 -6.96 20.39
CA LYS A 155 -3.38 -7.85 19.91
C LYS A 155 -3.30 -8.02 18.40
N SER A 156 -3.40 -9.26 17.96
CA SER A 156 -3.48 -9.61 16.54
C SER A 156 -4.72 -8.97 15.91
N ARG A 157 -4.51 -8.32 14.76
CA ARG A 157 -5.56 -7.77 13.88
C ARG A 157 -6.20 -8.85 13.00
N ALA A 158 -5.87 -10.12 13.21
CA ALA A 158 -6.39 -11.22 12.42
C ALA A 158 -7.91 -11.21 12.37
N GLN A 159 -8.44 -11.23 11.15
CA GLN A 159 -9.86 -11.28 10.88
C GLN A 159 -10.33 -12.75 10.97
N LEU A 160 -11.22 -13.03 11.90
CA LEU A 160 -11.88 -14.31 11.96
C LEU A 160 -13.06 -14.33 10.98
N ASN A 161 -12.93 -15.05 9.90
CA ASN A 161 -14.03 -15.30 8.98
C ASN A 161 -14.67 -16.66 9.30
N ARG A 162 -15.92 -16.63 9.78
CA ARG A 162 -16.73 -17.83 10.05
C ARG A 162 -17.74 -18.15 8.94
N GLN A 163 -17.87 -17.25 7.95
CA GLN A 163 -18.83 -17.45 6.87
C GLN A 163 -18.22 -18.31 5.77
N LYS A 164 -18.92 -19.37 5.40
CA LYS A 164 -18.60 -20.25 4.25
C LYS A 164 -19.04 -19.58 2.96
N THR A 165 -18.35 -18.53 2.53
CA THR A 165 -18.77 -17.77 1.34
C THR A 165 -18.04 -18.21 0.07
N THR A 166 -16.86 -18.82 0.18
CA THR A 166 -16.00 -19.17 -0.97
C THR A 166 -15.71 -20.68 -0.94
N THR A 167 -15.89 -21.34 -2.08
CA THR A 167 -15.63 -22.75 -2.30
C THR A 167 -14.78 -22.96 -3.53
N PHE A 168 -14.35 -24.18 -3.84
CA PHE A 168 -13.61 -24.48 -5.08
C PHE A 168 -14.40 -24.20 -6.36
N LYS A 169 -15.73 -24.06 -6.28
CA LYS A 169 -16.56 -23.63 -7.41
C LYS A 169 -16.34 -22.17 -7.80
N ASP A 170 -15.81 -21.37 -6.89
CA ASP A 170 -15.49 -19.96 -7.10
C ASP A 170 -14.03 -19.74 -7.55
N VAL A 171 -13.22 -20.81 -7.54
CA VAL A 171 -11.84 -20.84 -8.03
C VAL A 171 -11.84 -21.58 -9.36
N ALA A 172 -11.33 -20.95 -10.41
CA ALA A 172 -11.23 -21.53 -11.74
C ALA A 172 -9.78 -21.53 -12.21
N GLY A 173 -9.42 -22.46 -13.09
CA GLY A 173 -8.10 -22.54 -13.72
C GLY A 173 -6.93 -22.87 -12.79
N CYS A 174 -7.18 -23.65 -11.75
CA CYS A 174 -6.17 -24.11 -10.78
C CYS A 174 -6.50 -25.56 -10.37
N ASP A 175 -6.69 -26.44 -11.32
CA ASP A 175 -7.21 -27.79 -11.05
C ASP A 175 -6.15 -28.64 -10.34
N GLU A 176 -4.89 -28.57 -10.73
CA GLU A 176 -3.77 -29.27 -10.12
C GLU A 176 -3.51 -28.75 -8.69
N GLU A 177 -3.57 -27.44 -8.48
CA GLU A 177 -3.41 -26.83 -7.15
C GLU A 177 -4.57 -27.21 -6.22
N LYS A 178 -5.80 -27.35 -6.75
CA LYS A 178 -6.94 -27.84 -5.98
C LYS A 178 -6.76 -29.29 -5.54
N GLU A 179 -6.31 -30.17 -6.44
CA GLU A 179 -6.04 -31.57 -6.15
C GLU A 179 -5.01 -31.71 -5.03
N GLU A 180 -3.91 -30.95 -5.10
CA GLU A 180 -2.89 -30.89 -4.04
C GLU A 180 -3.46 -30.43 -2.69
N LEU A 181 -4.44 -29.55 -2.71
CA LEU A 181 -5.08 -29.02 -1.49
C LEU A 181 -6.21 -29.92 -0.96
N GLU A 182 -6.77 -30.83 -1.77
CA GLU A 182 -7.82 -31.76 -1.35
C GLU A 182 -7.35 -32.69 -0.23
N GLU A 183 -6.07 -33.09 -0.22
CA GLU A 183 -5.51 -33.87 0.88
C GLU A 183 -5.57 -33.14 2.22
N ILE A 184 -5.35 -31.81 2.19
CA ILE A 184 -5.42 -30.97 3.39
C ILE A 184 -6.87 -30.83 3.85
N ILE A 185 -7.80 -30.70 2.91
CA ILE A 185 -9.23 -30.63 3.21
C ILE A 185 -9.72 -31.95 3.83
N ASP A 186 -9.34 -33.11 3.26
CA ASP A 186 -9.70 -34.43 3.83
C ASP A 186 -9.12 -34.59 5.24
N PHE A 187 -7.88 -34.14 5.47
CA PHE A 187 -7.31 -34.14 6.82
C PHE A 187 -8.10 -33.29 7.81
N LEU A 188 -8.42 -32.05 7.44
CA LEU A 188 -9.17 -31.15 8.31
C LEU A 188 -10.57 -31.71 8.64
N LYS A 189 -11.19 -32.42 7.69
CA LYS A 189 -12.47 -33.10 7.86
C LYS A 189 -12.34 -34.38 8.68
N ASN A 190 -11.29 -35.18 8.45
CA ASN A 190 -11.13 -36.52 8.98
C ASN A 190 -9.76 -36.75 9.65
N PRO A 191 -9.33 -35.99 10.66
CA PRO A 191 -7.97 -36.05 11.21
C PRO A 191 -7.62 -37.42 11.82
N LYS A 192 -8.63 -38.15 12.33
CA LYS A 192 -8.45 -39.49 12.95
C LYS A 192 -7.98 -40.55 11.95
N LYS A 193 -8.34 -40.43 10.66
CA LYS A 193 -7.92 -41.37 9.59
C LYS A 193 -6.40 -41.36 9.45
N TYR A 194 -5.80 -40.18 9.40
CA TYR A 194 -4.37 -39.96 9.19
C TYR A 194 -3.55 -40.31 10.45
N THR A 195 -4.04 -39.91 11.62
CA THR A 195 -3.38 -40.23 12.90
C THR A 195 -3.28 -41.73 13.14
N LYS A 196 -4.31 -42.51 12.75
CA LYS A 196 -4.30 -44.00 12.88
C LYS A 196 -3.26 -44.64 11.94
N MET A 197 -2.98 -44.02 10.79
CA MET A 197 -1.98 -44.52 9.82
C MET A 197 -0.55 -44.08 10.18
N GLY A 198 -0.37 -43.26 11.22
CA GLY A 198 0.94 -42.72 11.61
C GLY A 198 1.56 -41.74 10.60
N VAL A 199 0.77 -41.21 9.64
CA VAL A 199 1.22 -40.29 8.62
C VAL A 199 1.41 -38.91 9.22
N LYS A 200 2.54 -38.28 8.90
CA LYS A 200 2.79 -36.88 9.25
C LYS A 200 2.21 -35.99 8.17
N ILE A 201 1.29 -35.13 8.56
CA ILE A 201 0.65 -34.18 7.66
C ILE A 201 1.45 -32.89 7.63
N PRO A 202 1.51 -32.20 6.48
CA PRO A 202 2.14 -30.90 6.37
C PRO A 202 1.52 -29.93 7.38
N LYS A 203 2.37 -29.25 8.16
CA LYS A 203 1.90 -28.20 9.09
C LYS A 203 1.63 -26.89 8.37
N GLY A 204 2.32 -26.66 7.27
CA GLY A 204 2.23 -25.45 6.52
C GLY A 204 2.34 -25.64 5.00
N VAL A 205 1.55 -24.85 4.28
CA VAL A 205 1.56 -24.78 2.82
C VAL A 205 1.93 -23.37 2.42
N LEU A 206 2.89 -23.24 1.51
CA LEU A 206 3.28 -21.98 0.91
C LEU A 206 2.74 -21.91 -0.52
N LEU A 207 1.85 -20.95 -0.77
CA LEU A 207 1.35 -20.62 -2.10
C LEU A 207 2.30 -19.59 -2.73
N VAL A 208 2.92 -19.95 -3.83
CA VAL A 208 3.90 -19.12 -4.55
C VAL A 208 3.38 -18.79 -5.93
N GLY A 209 3.55 -17.57 -6.41
CA GLY A 209 3.20 -17.23 -7.80
C GLY A 209 3.04 -15.74 -8.04
N PRO A 210 2.84 -15.33 -9.29
CA PRO A 210 2.64 -13.94 -9.66
C PRO A 210 1.46 -13.29 -8.91
N PRO A 211 1.43 -11.96 -8.78
CA PRO A 211 0.28 -11.27 -8.19
C PRO A 211 -0.99 -11.50 -9.04
N GLY A 212 -2.16 -11.51 -8.38
CA GLY A 212 -3.44 -11.65 -9.07
C GLY A 212 -3.82 -13.07 -9.50
N THR A 213 -3.00 -14.11 -9.24
CA THR A 213 -3.29 -15.51 -9.60
C THR A 213 -4.31 -16.22 -8.69
N GLY A 214 -4.85 -15.53 -7.66
CA GLY A 214 -5.90 -16.09 -6.82
C GLY A 214 -5.43 -16.83 -5.57
N LYS A 215 -4.16 -16.70 -5.14
CA LYS A 215 -3.60 -17.36 -3.95
C LYS A 215 -4.45 -17.18 -2.69
N THR A 216 -4.85 -15.95 -2.39
CA THR A 216 -5.72 -15.62 -1.26
C THR A 216 -7.13 -16.21 -1.41
N LEU A 217 -7.67 -16.25 -2.64
CA LEU A 217 -8.95 -16.86 -2.94
C LEU A 217 -8.92 -18.38 -2.74
N LEU A 218 -7.85 -19.02 -3.20
CA LEU A 218 -7.61 -20.45 -3.05
C LEU A 218 -7.54 -20.85 -1.56
N ALA A 219 -6.80 -20.09 -0.74
CA ALA A 219 -6.73 -20.32 0.70
C ALA A 219 -8.11 -20.18 1.39
N LYS A 220 -8.92 -19.20 0.99
CA LYS A 220 -10.31 -19.05 1.48
C LYS A 220 -11.18 -20.21 1.05
N ALA A 221 -11.02 -20.71 -0.18
CA ALA A 221 -11.78 -21.83 -0.70
C ALA A 221 -11.48 -23.13 0.05
N VAL A 222 -10.22 -23.38 0.41
CA VAL A 222 -9.82 -24.52 1.28
C VAL A 222 -10.54 -24.46 2.63
N ALA A 223 -10.63 -23.29 3.23
CA ALA A 223 -11.34 -23.12 4.51
C ALA A 223 -12.86 -23.33 4.35
N GLY A 224 -13.44 -22.83 3.27
CA GLY A 224 -14.86 -23.03 2.96
C GLY A 224 -15.20 -24.50 2.71
N GLU A 225 -14.39 -25.21 1.94
CA GLU A 225 -14.57 -26.64 1.65
C GLU A 225 -14.39 -27.51 2.91
N SER A 226 -13.39 -27.19 3.73
CA SER A 226 -13.15 -27.92 5.00
C SER A 226 -14.10 -27.53 6.11
N SER A 227 -14.84 -26.43 5.97
CA SER A 227 -15.80 -25.92 6.97
C SER A 227 -15.17 -25.57 8.31
N VAL A 228 -13.91 -25.11 8.32
CA VAL A 228 -13.18 -24.71 9.53
C VAL A 228 -13.05 -23.19 9.62
N PRO A 229 -12.82 -22.62 10.83
CA PRO A 229 -12.52 -21.21 11.01
C PRO A 229 -11.29 -20.78 10.20
N PHE A 230 -11.35 -19.58 9.62
CA PHE A 230 -10.28 -18.99 8.81
C PHE A 230 -9.79 -17.70 9.45
N PHE A 231 -8.54 -17.70 9.91
CA PHE A 231 -7.86 -16.52 10.42
C PHE A 231 -6.98 -15.94 9.34
N SER A 232 -7.26 -14.73 8.89
CA SER A 232 -6.48 -14.04 7.85
C SER A 232 -5.77 -12.83 8.43
N ILE A 233 -4.47 -12.70 8.10
CA ILE A 233 -3.63 -11.57 8.46
C ILE A 233 -2.63 -11.29 7.33
N SER A 234 -2.24 -10.03 7.14
CA SER A 234 -1.14 -9.69 6.26
C SER A 234 0.20 -9.79 7.01
N GLY A 235 1.25 -10.26 6.33
CA GLY A 235 2.61 -10.23 6.85
C GLY A 235 3.05 -8.82 7.24
N ALA A 236 2.56 -7.80 6.53
CA ALA A 236 2.83 -6.40 6.87
C ALA A 236 2.25 -5.98 8.25
N ASP A 237 1.16 -6.62 8.71
CA ASP A 237 0.56 -6.32 10.02
C ASP A 237 1.46 -6.73 11.20
N PHE A 238 2.47 -7.56 10.96
CA PHE A 238 3.45 -7.95 11.97
C PHE A 238 4.64 -6.99 12.06
N VAL A 239 4.84 -6.13 11.07
CA VAL A 239 5.95 -5.18 11.03
C VAL A 239 5.51 -3.87 11.66
N GLU A 240 6.12 -3.51 12.79
CA GLU A 240 5.83 -2.26 13.52
C GLU A 240 7.14 -1.55 13.89
N MET A 241 7.04 -0.28 14.26
CA MET A 241 8.24 0.48 14.69
C MET A 241 8.71 0.15 16.11
N PHE A 242 7.84 -0.47 16.92
CA PHE A 242 8.15 -0.79 18.31
C PHE A 242 8.59 -2.23 18.47
N VAL A 243 9.77 -2.43 19.01
CA VAL A 243 10.37 -3.76 19.23
C VAL A 243 9.47 -4.63 20.12
N GLY A 244 9.21 -5.86 19.65
CA GLY A 244 8.43 -6.87 20.37
C GLY A 244 6.92 -6.85 20.14
N VAL A 245 6.36 -5.83 19.47
CA VAL A 245 4.93 -5.76 19.16
C VAL A 245 4.55 -6.81 18.12
N GLY A 246 5.34 -6.98 17.06
CA GLY A 246 5.12 -8.03 16.05
C GLY A 246 5.14 -9.42 16.66
N ALA A 247 6.13 -9.71 17.49
CA ALA A 247 6.20 -11.00 18.21
C ALA A 247 5.00 -11.22 19.16
N ALA A 248 4.49 -10.17 19.79
CA ALA A 248 3.28 -10.27 20.63
C ALA A 248 2.04 -10.59 19.79
N ARG A 249 1.90 -9.98 18.61
CA ARG A 249 0.80 -10.27 17.67
C ARG A 249 0.86 -11.71 17.14
N VAL A 250 2.05 -12.21 16.85
CA VAL A 250 2.24 -13.61 16.47
C VAL A 250 1.71 -14.52 17.60
N ARG A 251 2.16 -14.32 18.85
CA ARG A 251 1.69 -15.13 20.00
C ARG A 251 0.16 -15.07 20.17
N ASP A 252 -0.46 -13.89 20.05
CA ASP A 252 -1.90 -13.72 20.17
C ASP A 252 -2.66 -14.44 19.05
N LEU A 253 -2.18 -14.34 17.79
CA LEU A 253 -2.74 -15.06 16.64
C LEU A 253 -2.74 -16.57 16.89
N PHE A 254 -1.60 -17.15 17.28
CA PHE A 254 -1.47 -18.58 17.51
C PHE A 254 -2.24 -19.06 18.74
N LYS A 255 -2.38 -18.21 19.76
CA LYS A 255 -3.26 -18.47 20.90
C LYS A 255 -4.71 -18.59 20.45
N LYS A 256 -5.20 -17.63 19.66
CA LYS A 256 -6.56 -17.66 19.09
C LYS A 256 -6.78 -18.87 18.18
N ALA A 257 -5.78 -19.24 17.37
CA ALA A 257 -5.85 -20.44 16.55
C ALA A 257 -5.99 -21.71 17.38
N ARG A 258 -5.21 -21.86 18.46
CA ARG A 258 -5.33 -23.00 19.39
C ARG A 258 -6.69 -23.07 20.06
N GLU A 259 -7.28 -21.96 20.42
CA GLU A 259 -8.62 -21.88 21.05
C GLU A 259 -9.76 -22.25 20.07
N ASN A 260 -9.51 -22.16 18.75
CA ASN A 260 -10.51 -22.42 17.71
C ASN A 260 -10.14 -23.58 16.78
N ALA A 261 -9.27 -24.49 17.22
CA ALA A 261 -8.89 -25.65 16.44
C ALA A 261 -10.06 -26.67 16.31
N PRO A 262 -10.25 -27.32 15.13
CA PRO A 262 -9.44 -27.21 13.92
C PRO A 262 -9.69 -25.89 13.16
N CYS A 263 -8.61 -25.29 12.63
CA CYS A 263 -8.70 -24.02 11.90
C CYS A 263 -7.57 -23.85 10.87
N ILE A 264 -7.74 -22.90 9.97
CA ILE A 264 -6.69 -22.45 9.05
C ILE A 264 -6.21 -21.06 9.48
N VAL A 265 -4.88 -20.90 9.54
CA VAL A 265 -4.21 -19.61 9.70
C VAL A 265 -3.59 -19.22 8.36
N PHE A 266 -4.08 -18.15 7.78
CA PHE A 266 -3.58 -17.63 6.51
C PHE A 266 -2.75 -16.36 6.72
N ILE A 267 -1.54 -16.34 6.18
CA ILE A 267 -0.64 -15.20 6.20
C ILE A 267 -0.39 -14.76 4.76
N ASP A 268 -0.98 -13.64 4.37
CA ASP A 268 -0.72 -13.06 3.05
C ASP A 268 0.57 -12.24 3.07
N GLU A 269 1.26 -12.15 1.94
CA GLU A 269 2.52 -11.40 1.80
C GLU A 269 3.54 -11.77 2.89
N ILE A 270 3.77 -13.09 3.11
CA ILE A 270 4.68 -13.56 4.15
C ILE A 270 6.10 -13.02 4.02
N ASP A 271 6.52 -12.63 2.82
CA ASP A 271 7.82 -12.02 2.51
C ASP A 271 8.01 -10.67 3.22
N ALA A 272 6.94 -9.99 3.66
CA ALA A 272 7.06 -8.80 4.50
C ALA A 272 7.78 -9.07 5.83
N VAL A 273 7.58 -10.26 6.42
CA VAL A 273 8.18 -10.70 7.69
C VAL A 273 9.29 -11.72 7.46
N GLY A 274 9.08 -12.62 6.50
CA GLY A 274 9.91 -13.82 6.27
C GLY A 274 11.15 -13.62 5.41
N ARG A 275 11.58 -12.39 5.16
CA ARG A 275 12.71 -12.10 4.29
C ARG A 275 14.04 -12.53 4.93
N GLN A 276 14.98 -13.03 4.08
CA GLN A 276 16.36 -13.40 4.49
C GLN A 276 17.08 -12.25 5.20
N ARG A 277 17.93 -12.62 6.16
CA ARG A 277 18.79 -11.72 6.92
C ARG A 277 19.76 -11.03 5.99
N GLY A 278 19.68 -9.71 5.90
CA GLY A 278 20.61 -8.89 5.12
C GLY A 278 21.63 -8.22 6.05
N ALA A 279 22.86 -8.06 5.57
CA ALA A 279 23.89 -7.26 6.25
C ALA A 279 23.60 -5.74 6.12
N GLY A 280 22.42 -5.29 6.55
CA GLY A 280 22.02 -3.88 6.50
C GLY A 280 22.16 -3.22 7.87
N MET A 281 22.90 -2.10 7.94
CA MET A 281 22.99 -1.26 9.13
C MET A 281 21.73 -0.41 9.28
N GLY A 282 20.74 -0.86 10.12
CA GLY A 282 19.55 -0.04 10.43
C GLY A 282 18.62 -0.72 11.43
N GLY A 283 18.18 -0.02 12.47
CA GLY A 283 17.41 -0.52 13.62
C GLY A 283 16.00 -1.09 13.34
N GLY A 284 15.54 -1.11 12.08
CA GLY A 284 14.26 -1.77 11.70
C GLY A 284 14.42 -3.27 11.39
N HIS A 285 15.63 -3.80 11.38
CA HIS A 285 15.88 -5.22 11.11
C HIS A 285 15.64 -6.10 12.33
N ASP A 286 15.99 -5.63 13.54
CA ASP A 286 15.91 -6.40 14.78
C ASP A 286 14.46 -6.78 15.14
N GLU A 287 13.50 -5.89 14.93
CA GLU A 287 12.08 -6.17 15.20
C GLU A 287 11.53 -7.24 14.26
N ARG A 288 11.85 -7.14 12.97
CA ARG A 288 11.41 -8.12 11.96
C ARG A 288 12.02 -9.50 12.23
N GLU A 289 13.31 -9.58 12.56
CA GLU A 289 13.97 -10.83 12.94
C GLU A 289 13.36 -11.45 14.21
N GLN A 290 13.07 -10.63 15.22
CA GLN A 290 12.41 -11.10 16.43
C GLN A 290 11.02 -11.66 16.14
N THR A 291 10.27 -11.01 15.25
CA THR A 291 8.94 -11.46 14.83
C THR A 291 9.01 -12.75 14.03
N LEU A 292 9.96 -12.85 13.08
CA LEU A 292 10.21 -14.09 12.34
C LEU A 292 10.58 -15.24 13.28
N ASN A 293 11.52 -15.01 14.20
CA ASN A 293 11.91 -16.04 15.16
C ASN A 293 10.73 -16.49 16.02
N GLN A 294 9.86 -15.57 16.45
CA GLN A 294 8.64 -15.94 17.18
C GLN A 294 7.68 -16.77 16.33
N LEU A 295 7.53 -16.41 15.02
CA LEU A 295 6.72 -17.21 14.08
C LEU A 295 7.25 -18.64 13.96
N LEU A 296 8.57 -18.80 13.80
CA LEU A 296 9.21 -20.12 13.74
C LEU A 296 9.01 -20.93 15.02
N VAL A 297 9.14 -20.31 16.19
CA VAL A 297 8.90 -20.95 17.50
C VAL A 297 7.45 -21.42 17.62
N GLU A 298 6.48 -20.60 17.25
CA GLU A 298 5.07 -20.96 17.30
C GLU A 298 4.73 -22.11 16.34
N MET A 299 5.32 -22.12 15.12
CA MET A 299 5.15 -23.20 14.16
C MET A 299 5.75 -24.53 14.67
N ASP A 300 6.94 -24.47 15.25
CA ASP A 300 7.59 -25.67 15.83
C ASP A 300 6.82 -26.19 17.03
N GLY A 301 6.18 -25.31 17.80
CA GLY A 301 5.38 -25.63 18.98
C GLY A 301 4.05 -26.34 18.72
N PHE A 302 3.63 -26.51 17.46
CA PHE A 302 2.43 -27.29 17.14
C PHE A 302 2.70 -28.79 17.21
N SER A 303 1.90 -29.51 18.00
CA SER A 303 1.81 -30.96 17.88
C SER A 303 1.02 -31.33 16.60
N ASN A 304 1.40 -32.42 15.94
CA ASN A 304 0.72 -32.91 14.72
C ASN A 304 -0.77 -33.24 14.91
N SER A 305 -1.27 -33.21 16.15
CA SER A 305 -2.66 -33.52 16.51
C SER A 305 -3.56 -32.29 16.70
N CYS A 306 -3.03 -31.07 16.63
CA CYS A 306 -3.82 -29.85 16.95
C CYS A 306 -4.86 -29.46 15.90
N GLY A 307 -4.82 -30.01 14.68
CA GLY A 307 -5.77 -29.66 13.60
C GLY A 307 -5.63 -28.22 13.09
N ILE A 308 -4.48 -27.58 13.31
CA ILE A 308 -4.18 -26.25 12.79
C ILE A 308 -3.30 -26.40 11.56
N ILE A 309 -3.73 -25.83 10.45
CA ILE A 309 -2.95 -25.75 9.20
C ILE A 309 -2.61 -24.28 8.92
N MET A 310 -1.34 -24.05 8.64
CA MET A 310 -0.90 -22.73 8.18
C MET A 310 -0.86 -22.70 6.65
N ILE A 311 -1.42 -21.67 6.07
CA ILE A 311 -1.27 -21.37 4.64
C ILE A 311 -0.62 -19.99 4.55
N ALA A 312 0.46 -19.85 3.82
CA ALA A 312 1.06 -18.56 3.54
C ALA A 312 1.07 -18.30 2.03
N ALA A 313 1.00 -17.04 1.64
CA ALA A 313 1.11 -16.63 0.25
C ALA A 313 2.26 -15.64 0.07
N THR A 314 2.98 -15.77 -1.05
CA THR A 314 4.02 -14.83 -1.46
C THR A 314 4.10 -14.72 -2.96
N ASN A 315 4.49 -13.55 -3.45
CA ASN A 315 4.85 -13.35 -4.85
C ASN A 315 6.35 -13.59 -5.08
N ARG A 316 7.14 -13.74 -4.00
CA ARG A 316 8.60 -13.80 -4.06
C ARG A 316 9.16 -14.84 -3.09
N ALA A 317 9.13 -16.10 -3.52
CA ALA A 317 9.72 -17.18 -2.71
C ALA A 317 11.26 -17.06 -2.59
N ASP A 318 11.91 -16.40 -3.56
CA ASP A 318 13.35 -16.18 -3.64
C ASP A 318 13.92 -15.36 -2.49
N VAL A 319 13.09 -14.49 -1.88
CA VAL A 319 13.53 -13.62 -0.78
C VAL A 319 13.29 -14.21 0.62
N LEU A 320 12.58 -15.35 0.71
CA LEU A 320 12.23 -15.94 1.99
C LEU A 320 13.44 -16.56 2.70
N ASP A 321 13.44 -16.46 4.03
CA ASP A 321 14.44 -17.14 4.86
C ASP A 321 14.29 -18.68 4.72
N PRO A 322 15.36 -19.41 4.36
CA PRO A 322 15.31 -20.86 4.22
C PRO A 322 14.80 -21.59 5.47
N ALA A 323 14.88 -20.97 6.64
CA ALA A 323 14.35 -21.54 7.87
C ALA A 323 12.82 -21.72 7.84
N LEU A 324 12.09 -20.90 7.09
CA LEU A 324 10.63 -21.06 6.89
C LEU A 324 10.28 -22.30 6.06
N LEU A 325 11.17 -22.70 5.15
CA LEU A 325 10.96 -23.80 4.20
C LEU A 325 11.43 -25.17 4.72
N ARG A 326 11.89 -25.24 5.98
CA ARG A 326 12.34 -26.48 6.58
C ARG A 326 11.15 -27.40 6.91
N PRO A 327 11.33 -28.75 6.84
CA PRO A 327 10.30 -29.70 7.23
C PRO A 327 9.73 -29.43 8.61
N GLY A 328 8.39 -29.48 8.72
CA GLY A 328 7.66 -29.15 9.94
C GLY A 328 7.22 -27.69 10.04
N ARG A 329 7.47 -26.88 9.00
CA ARG A 329 7.03 -25.48 8.86
C ARG A 329 6.24 -25.33 7.57
N PHE A 330 6.72 -24.58 6.56
CA PHE A 330 6.12 -24.58 5.22
C PHE A 330 6.79 -25.65 4.38
N ASP A 331 6.43 -26.87 4.66
CA ASP A 331 7.03 -28.08 4.08
C ASP A 331 6.40 -28.50 2.74
N ARG A 332 5.25 -27.90 2.37
CA ARG A 332 4.66 -28.06 1.03
C ARG A 332 4.62 -26.69 0.34
N GLN A 333 5.14 -26.65 -0.89
CA GLN A 333 5.08 -25.45 -1.74
C GLN A 333 4.19 -25.78 -2.94
N ILE A 334 3.19 -24.92 -3.18
CA ILE A 334 2.29 -25.02 -4.33
C ILE A 334 2.50 -23.78 -5.19
N ILE A 335 2.87 -23.98 -6.44
CA ILE A 335 3.14 -22.90 -7.38
C ILE A 335 1.84 -22.62 -8.13
N VAL A 336 1.29 -21.40 -7.93
CA VAL A 336 0.08 -20.93 -8.61
C VAL A 336 0.51 -20.06 -9.78
N ASN A 337 0.58 -20.64 -10.96
CA ASN A 337 1.01 -19.97 -12.17
C ASN A 337 -0.07 -19.06 -12.78
N LEU A 338 0.30 -18.29 -13.81
CA LEU A 338 -0.69 -17.63 -14.66
C LEU A 338 -1.52 -18.70 -15.40
N PRO A 339 -2.83 -18.47 -15.58
CA PRO A 339 -3.70 -19.45 -16.20
C PRO A 339 -3.39 -19.62 -17.70
N ASP A 340 -3.46 -20.86 -18.19
CA ASP A 340 -3.47 -21.20 -19.61
C ASP A 340 -4.77 -20.76 -20.28
N VAL A 341 -4.95 -21.04 -21.57
CA VAL A 341 -6.16 -20.66 -22.34
C VAL A 341 -7.42 -21.22 -21.69
N LYS A 342 -7.41 -22.50 -21.28
CA LYS A 342 -8.55 -23.15 -20.66
C LYS A 342 -8.86 -22.54 -19.29
N GLY A 343 -7.85 -22.31 -18.47
CA GLY A 343 -7.99 -21.65 -17.17
C GLY A 343 -8.53 -20.23 -17.30
N ARG A 344 -8.07 -19.45 -18.29
CA ARG A 344 -8.60 -18.11 -18.56
C ARG A 344 -10.07 -18.14 -18.98
N GLU A 345 -10.47 -19.11 -19.80
CA GLU A 345 -11.87 -19.31 -20.19
C GLU A 345 -12.74 -19.62 -18.98
N GLU A 346 -12.31 -20.51 -18.09
CA GLU A 346 -13.02 -20.84 -16.87
C GLU A 346 -13.13 -19.65 -15.91
N ILE A 347 -12.04 -18.87 -15.75
CA ILE A 347 -12.04 -17.64 -14.95
C ILE A 347 -13.01 -16.61 -15.55
N LEU A 348 -13.00 -16.44 -16.89
CA LEU A 348 -13.95 -15.57 -17.58
C LEU A 348 -15.39 -15.99 -17.29
N LYS A 349 -15.71 -17.28 -17.35
CA LYS A 349 -17.05 -17.80 -17.03
C LYS A 349 -17.47 -17.50 -15.59
N VAL A 350 -16.54 -17.60 -14.63
CA VAL A 350 -16.82 -17.26 -13.23
C VAL A 350 -17.15 -15.78 -13.06
N HIS A 351 -16.34 -14.88 -13.62
CA HIS A 351 -16.55 -13.43 -13.50
C HIS A 351 -17.66 -12.89 -14.41
N ALA A 352 -18.10 -13.66 -15.39
CA ALA A 352 -19.23 -13.32 -16.27
C ALA A 352 -20.61 -13.59 -15.65
N ARG A 353 -20.71 -14.41 -14.58
CA ARG A 353 -21.99 -14.87 -14.00
C ARG A 353 -23.01 -13.77 -13.70
N ASN A 354 -22.52 -12.59 -13.30
CA ASN A 354 -23.37 -11.46 -12.89
C ASN A 354 -23.36 -10.31 -13.91
N LYS A 355 -22.98 -10.58 -15.17
CA LYS A 355 -22.89 -9.58 -16.23
C LYS A 355 -23.73 -10.00 -17.42
N HIS A 356 -24.32 -9.03 -18.11
CA HIS A 356 -25.15 -9.27 -19.30
C HIS A 356 -24.33 -9.03 -20.55
N PHE A 357 -24.05 -10.11 -21.29
CA PHE A 357 -23.35 -10.05 -22.56
C PHE A 357 -24.31 -10.16 -23.74
N ASP A 358 -23.91 -9.57 -24.85
CA ASP A 358 -24.52 -9.76 -26.15
C ASP A 358 -24.19 -11.17 -26.67
N GLU A 359 -25.07 -11.75 -27.52
CA GLU A 359 -24.86 -13.06 -28.15
C GLU A 359 -23.58 -13.14 -29.01
N THR A 360 -23.05 -11.99 -29.44
CA THR A 360 -21.83 -11.90 -30.24
C THR A 360 -20.57 -12.15 -29.43
N VAL A 361 -20.63 -12.12 -28.08
CA VAL A 361 -19.46 -12.25 -27.19
C VAL A 361 -19.22 -13.72 -26.88
N LYS A 362 -18.11 -14.25 -27.38
CA LYS A 362 -17.63 -15.60 -27.09
C LYS A 362 -16.46 -15.56 -26.13
N LEU A 363 -16.64 -16.07 -24.91
CA LEU A 363 -15.61 -16.07 -23.87
C LEU A 363 -14.36 -16.88 -24.28
N GLU A 364 -14.52 -17.94 -25.06
CA GLU A 364 -13.44 -18.76 -25.62
C GLU A 364 -12.50 -17.92 -26.50
N GLU A 365 -13.06 -17.08 -27.39
CA GLU A 365 -12.29 -16.20 -28.26
C GLU A 365 -11.55 -15.11 -27.45
N ILE A 366 -12.17 -14.61 -26.37
CA ILE A 366 -11.53 -13.65 -25.47
C ILE A 366 -10.34 -14.31 -24.78
N ALA A 367 -10.49 -15.54 -24.25
CA ALA A 367 -9.45 -16.27 -23.56
C ALA A 367 -8.17 -16.44 -24.39
N THR A 368 -8.29 -16.66 -25.70
CA THR A 368 -7.15 -16.77 -26.61
C THR A 368 -6.45 -15.43 -26.87
N ARG A 369 -7.15 -14.29 -26.66
CA ARG A 369 -6.65 -12.94 -26.97
C ARG A 369 -5.97 -12.24 -25.80
N ILE A 370 -6.00 -12.82 -24.61
CA ILE A 370 -5.46 -12.26 -23.36
C ILE A 370 -4.39 -13.17 -22.72
N PRO A 371 -3.35 -13.61 -23.49
CA PRO A 371 -2.28 -14.40 -22.90
C PRO A 371 -1.56 -13.59 -21.82
N GLY A 372 -1.15 -14.28 -20.74
CA GLY A 372 -0.44 -13.65 -19.62
C GLY A 372 -1.30 -12.87 -18.66
N PHE A 373 -2.63 -12.82 -18.83
CA PHE A 373 -3.53 -12.22 -17.85
C PHE A 373 -3.67 -13.13 -16.63
N SER A 374 -3.57 -12.50 -15.46
CA SER A 374 -3.94 -13.13 -14.19
C SER A 374 -5.46 -13.15 -13.98
N GLY A 375 -5.93 -13.89 -12.99
CA GLY A 375 -7.35 -13.88 -12.62
C GLY A 375 -7.87 -12.48 -12.26
N ALA A 376 -7.05 -11.67 -11.60
CA ALA A 376 -7.39 -10.29 -11.26
C ALA A 376 -7.47 -9.38 -12.50
N ASP A 377 -6.59 -9.60 -13.50
CA ASP A 377 -6.65 -8.85 -14.76
C ASP A 377 -7.93 -9.18 -15.53
N ILE A 378 -8.33 -10.45 -15.52
CA ILE A 378 -9.58 -10.92 -16.17
C ILE A 378 -10.82 -10.33 -15.47
N GLU A 379 -10.83 -10.29 -14.14
CA GLU A 379 -11.90 -9.63 -13.38
C GLU A 379 -11.99 -8.16 -13.74
N ASN A 380 -10.85 -7.46 -13.75
CA ASN A 380 -10.76 -6.06 -14.12
C ASN A 380 -11.21 -5.81 -15.57
N LEU A 381 -10.79 -6.67 -16.50
CA LEU A 381 -11.21 -6.61 -17.91
C LEU A 381 -12.73 -6.62 -18.06
N LEU A 382 -13.39 -7.59 -17.45
CA LEU A 382 -14.85 -7.71 -17.54
C LEU A 382 -15.58 -6.58 -16.80
N ASN A 383 -15.00 -6.06 -15.74
CA ASN A 383 -15.51 -4.88 -15.04
C ASN A 383 -15.40 -3.61 -15.89
N GLU A 384 -14.23 -3.38 -16.52
CA GLU A 384 -14.02 -2.26 -17.45
C GLU A 384 -14.96 -2.33 -18.66
N ALA A 385 -15.18 -3.53 -19.22
CA ALA A 385 -16.14 -3.72 -20.31
C ALA A 385 -17.57 -3.33 -19.88
N GLY A 386 -17.98 -3.73 -18.67
CA GLY A 386 -19.27 -3.33 -18.10
C GLY A 386 -19.38 -1.82 -17.88
N LEU A 387 -18.34 -1.18 -17.36
CA LEU A 387 -18.29 0.28 -17.18
C LEU A 387 -18.37 1.03 -18.51
N LEU A 388 -17.77 0.49 -19.57
CA LEU A 388 -17.85 1.06 -20.92
C LEU A 388 -19.25 0.95 -21.51
N ALA A 389 -19.92 -0.19 -21.35
CA ALA A 389 -21.30 -0.40 -21.79
C ALA A 389 -22.25 0.57 -21.06
N ALA A 390 -22.14 0.65 -19.73
CA ALA A 390 -22.94 1.56 -18.92
C ALA A 390 -22.75 3.04 -19.31
N ARG A 391 -21.50 3.47 -19.56
CA ARG A 391 -21.20 4.85 -20.02
C ARG A 391 -21.83 5.18 -21.36
N ARG A 392 -22.09 4.18 -22.20
CA ARG A 392 -22.74 4.31 -23.50
C ARG A 392 -24.26 4.07 -23.44
N ASN A 393 -24.82 3.93 -22.25
CA ASN A 393 -26.23 3.60 -22.01
C ASN A 393 -26.67 2.32 -22.72
N LYS A 394 -25.80 1.30 -22.80
CA LYS A 394 -26.14 -0.02 -23.31
C LYS A 394 -26.56 -0.92 -22.16
N GLU A 395 -27.51 -1.82 -22.41
CA GLU A 395 -27.99 -2.82 -21.44
C GLU A 395 -27.11 -4.09 -21.43
N THR A 396 -26.38 -4.34 -22.52
CA THR A 396 -25.53 -5.51 -22.71
C THR A 396 -24.08 -5.10 -23.09
N ILE A 397 -23.13 -5.95 -22.75
CA ILE A 397 -21.72 -5.80 -23.10
C ILE A 397 -21.53 -6.46 -24.47
N SER A 398 -21.14 -5.71 -25.49
CA SER A 398 -20.81 -6.24 -26.81
C SER A 398 -19.30 -6.51 -26.97
N VAL A 399 -18.92 -7.18 -28.06
CA VAL A 399 -17.52 -7.43 -28.44
C VAL A 399 -16.71 -6.12 -28.47
N PHE A 400 -17.31 -5.03 -28.89
CA PHE A 400 -16.66 -3.72 -28.97
C PHE A 400 -16.23 -3.20 -27.59
N GLU A 401 -17.10 -3.33 -26.56
CA GLU A 401 -16.75 -2.93 -25.19
C GLU A 401 -15.65 -3.81 -24.61
N VAL A 402 -15.68 -5.12 -24.92
CA VAL A 402 -14.64 -6.06 -24.49
C VAL A 402 -13.30 -5.73 -25.13
N ASP A 403 -13.27 -5.45 -26.43
CA ASP A 403 -12.05 -5.08 -27.17
C ASP A 403 -11.41 -3.78 -26.62
N GLU A 404 -12.24 -2.77 -26.37
CA GLU A 404 -11.76 -1.53 -25.78
C GLU A 404 -11.27 -1.74 -24.34
N ALA A 405 -11.88 -2.67 -23.59
CA ALA A 405 -11.45 -3.01 -22.24
C ALA A 405 -10.12 -3.79 -22.25
N ILE A 406 -9.91 -4.71 -23.19
CA ILE A 406 -8.61 -5.39 -23.39
C ILE A 406 -7.52 -4.34 -23.61
N ASP A 407 -7.75 -3.41 -24.55
CA ASP A 407 -6.80 -2.35 -24.84
C ASP A 407 -6.49 -1.48 -23.61
N ARG A 408 -7.51 -1.17 -22.80
CA ARG A 408 -7.34 -0.37 -21.59
C ARG A 408 -6.53 -1.08 -20.51
N VAL A 409 -6.78 -2.34 -20.31
CA VAL A 409 -6.07 -3.12 -19.29
C VAL A 409 -4.61 -3.31 -19.72
N MET A 410 -4.35 -3.57 -21.00
CA MET A 410 -3.00 -3.80 -21.53
C MET A 410 -2.19 -2.51 -21.66
N MET A 411 -2.77 -1.47 -22.25
CA MET A 411 -2.03 -0.28 -22.72
C MET A 411 -2.50 1.02 -22.05
N GLY A 412 -3.57 0.97 -21.27
CA GLY A 412 -4.18 2.14 -20.66
C GLY A 412 -5.22 2.85 -21.55
N PRO A 413 -5.83 3.93 -21.07
CA PRO A 413 -6.86 4.65 -21.80
C PRO A 413 -6.33 5.37 -23.04
N ALA A 414 -7.17 5.45 -24.10
CA ALA A 414 -6.86 6.20 -25.32
C ALA A 414 -6.71 7.71 -25.02
N LYS A 415 -5.63 8.32 -25.52
CA LYS A 415 -5.34 9.76 -25.36
C LYS A 415 -6.03 10.58 -26.45
N LYS A 416 -7.29 10.92 -26.24
CA LYS A 416 -8.08 11.71 -27.20
C LYS A 416 -7.59 13.16 -27.41
N SER A 417 -6.84 13.70 -26.46
CA SER A 417 -6.31 15.08 -26.52
C SER A 417 -5.00 15.20 -27.32
N LYS A 418 -4.28 14.08 -27.52
CA LYS A 418 -3.02 14.09 -28.26
C LYS A 418 -3.31 13.93 -29.76
N LYS A 419 -3.25 15.01 -30.51
CA LYS A 419 -3.34 14.96 -31.99
C LYS A 419 -1.92 14.92 -32.56
N TYR A 420 -1.66 13.94 -33.41
CA TYR A 420 -0.43 13.88 -34.19
C TYR A 420 -0.50 14.85 -35.38
N SER A 421 0.63 15.38 -35.77
CA SER A 421 0.74 16.02 -37.08
C SER A 421 0.56 14.97 -38.18
N GLU A 422 0.11 15.39 -39.35
CA GLU A 422 -0.07 14.46 -40.49
C GLU A 422 1.23 13.71 -40.85
N LYS A 423 2.39 14.35 -40.63
CA LYS A 423 3.69 13.72 -40.84
C LYS A 423 3.96 12.64 -39.80
N GLU A 424 3.73 12.92 -38.50
CA GLU A 424 3.89 11.95 -37.42
C GLU A 424 2.92 10.79 -37.58
N LYS A 425 1.65 11.06 -37.92
CA LYS A 425 0.64 10.04 -38.16
C LYS A 425 1.07 9.04 -39.24
N LYS A 426 1.67 9.55 -40.33
CA LYS A 426 2.22 8.70 -41.39
C LYS A 426 3.38 7.86 -40.91
N VAL A 427 4.34 8.45 -40.19
CA VAL A 427 5.51 7.69 -39.68
C VAL A 427 5.04 6.57 -38.71
N ILE A 428 4.14 6.88 -37.80
CA ILE A 428 3.58 5.87 -36.88
C ILE A 428 2.85 4.76 -37.66
N ALA A 429 2.03 5.12 -38.66
CA ALA A 429 1.29 4.13 -39.42
C ALA A 429 2.23 3.16 -40.18
N PHE A 430 3.30 3.65 -40.77
CA PHE A 430 4.29 2.81 -41.43
C PHE A 430 5.12 1.98 -40.43
N HIS A 431 5.44 2.53 -39.27
CA HIS A 431 6.08 1.80 -38.18
C HIS A 431 5.25 0.58 -37.75
N GLU A 432 3.97 0.81 -37.42
CA GLU A 432 3.06 -0.25 -37.03
C GLU A 432 2.75 -1.25 -38.18
N ALA A 433 2.67 -0.74 -39.40
CA ALA A 433 2.53 -1.59 -40.57
C ALA A 433 3.77 -2.49 -40.79
N GLY A 434 4.96 -1.98 -40.48
CA GLY A 434 6.20 -2.77 -40.52
C GLY A 434 6.15 -4.00 -39.63
N HIS A 435 5.74 -3.81 -38.38
CA HIS A 435 5.52 -4.92 -37.44
C HIS A 435 4.48 -5.91 -37.99
N ALA A 436 3.36 -5.39 -38.52
CA ALA A 436 2.28 -6.21 -39.06
C ALA A 436 2.75 -7.09 -40.25
N VAL A 437 3.52 -6.53 -41.17
CA VAL A 437 4.05 -7.28 -42.33
C VAL A 437 4.87 -8.48 -41.88
N ILE A 438 5.76 -8.32 -40.90
CA ILE A 438 6.55 -9.44 -40.38
C ILE A 438 5.63 -10.47 -39.70
N GLY A 439 4.68 -10.06 -38.87
CA GLY A 439 3.74 -10.98 -38.24
C GLY A 439 2.83 -11.75 -39.22
N ILE A 440 2.67 -11.24 -40.45
CA ILE A 440 1.88 -11.90 -41.50
C ILE A 440 2.74 -12.83 -42.37
N LYS A 441 3.94 -12.40 -42.75
CA LYS A 441 4.73 -13.01 -43.81
C LYS A 441 5.95 -13.80 -43.32
N TYR A 442 6.46 -13.49 -42.11
CA TYR A 442 7.67 -14.16 -41.62
C TYR A 442 7.33 -15.43 -40.84
N GLU A 443 7.95 -16.53 -41.22
CA GLU A 443 7.70 -17.83 -40.58
C GLU A 443 8.15 -17.83 -39.11
N GLY A 444 7.32 -18.37 -38.21
CA GLY A 444 7.59 -18.42 -36.78
C GLY A 444 7.35 -17.09 -36.05
N ALA A 445 6.95 -16.01 -36.75
CA ALA A 445 6.58 -14.78 -36.10
C ALA A 445 5.18 -14.85 -35.46
N PRO A 446 4.96 -14.18 -34.33
CA PRO A 446 3.62 -14.06 -33.73
C PRO A 446 2.63 -13.46 -34.73
N LYS A 447 1.39 -13.97 -34.73
CA LYS A 447 0.34 -13.54 -35.67
C LYS A 447 -0.34 -12.27 -35.22
N VAL A 448 -0.56 -11.37 -36.17
CA VAL A 448 -1.22 -10.08 -35.92
C VAL A 448 -2.71 -10.27 -35.66
N GLN A 449 -3.18 -9.74 -34.54
CA GLN A 449 -4.61 -9.73 -34.17
C GLN A 449 -5.23 -8.34 -34.34
N LYS A 450 -4.46 -7.29 -34.08
CA LYS A 450 -4.91 -5.92 -34.15
C LYS A 450 -3.74 -4.98 -34.34
N VAL A 451 -3.93 -3.96 -35.16
CA VAL A 451 -2.97 -2.88 -35.36
C VAL A 451 -3.69 -1.54 -35.17
N THR A 452 -3.13 -0.64 -34.40
CA THR A 452 -3.74 0.67 -34.17
C THR A 452 -2.69 1.77 -34.03
N ILE A 453 -3.02 2.95 -34.53
CA ILE A 453 -2.23 4.17 -34.37
C ILE A 453 -2.85 5.14 -33.36
N ILE A 454 -3.87 4.70 -32.63
CA ILE A 454 -4.48 5.48 -31.56
C ILE A 454 -3.53 5.47 -30.35
N PRO A 455 -3.07 6.66 -29.88
CA PRO A 455 -2.11 6.71 -28.78
C PRO A 455 -2.74 6.26 -27.47
N ARG A 456 -2.04 5.35 -26.76
CA ARG A 456 -2.41 4.84 -25.44
C ARG A 456 -1.21 4.86 -24.50
N GLY A 457 -1.40 5.23 -23.24
CA GLY A 457 -0.31 5.27 -22.28
C GLY A 457 0.88 6.09 -22.77
N GLN A 458 2.03 5.45 -22.99
CA GLN A 458 3.24 6.05 -23.57
C GLN A 458 3.44 5.70 -25.05
N ALA A 459 2.66 4.75 -25.58
CA ALA A 459 2.79 4.30 -26.97
C ALA A 459 2.08 5.24 -27.95
N GLY A 460 2.69 5.43 -29.12
CA GLY A 460 2.13 6.19 -30.24
C GLY A 460 1.09 5.40 -31.03
N GLY A 461 1.33 4.12 -31.17
CA GLY A 461 0.45 3.08 -31.72
C GLY A 461 0.83 1.76 -31.05
N TYR A 462 0.21 0.66 -31.43
CA TYR A 462 0.64 -0.66 -31.02
C TYR A 462 0.09 -1.76 -31.92
N ASN A 463 0.80 -2.88 -31.93
CA ASN A 463 0.38 -4.14 -32.55
C ASN A 463 0.08 -5.16 -31.45
N LEU A 464 -1.13 -5.74 -31.48
CA LEU A 464 -1.44 -6.94 -30.70
C LEU A 464 -1.05 -8.14 -31.54
N MET A 465 0.06 -8.76 -31.15
CA MET A 465 0.57 -9.99 -31.78
C MET A 465 0.47 -11.14 -30.80
N LEU A 466 -0.05 -12.27 -31.22
CA LEU A 466 -0.20 -13.47 -30.42
C LEU A 466 0.51 -14.63 -31.11
N PRO A 467 1.14 -15.54 -30.35
CA PRO A 467 1.63 -16.80 -30.91
C PRO A 467 0.43 -17.59 -31.47
N GLU A 468 0.66 -18.40 -32.48
CA GLU A 468 -0.37 -19.25 -33.10
C GLU A 468 -0.88 -20.30 -32.10
N GLU A 469 0.02 -20.83 -31.30
CA GLU A 469 -0.26 -21.71 -30.18
C GLU A 469 0.53 -21.25 -28.95
N GLU A 470 -0.05 -21.36 -27.76
CA GLU A 470 0.69 -21.13 -26.52
C GLU A 470 1.57 -22.35 -26.24
N THR A 471 2.86 -22.21 -26.52
CA THR A 471 3.85 -23.27 -26.28
C THR A 471 4.61 -22.98 -24.98
N PHE A 472 4.91 -24.05 -24.24
CA PHE A 472 5.72 -23.95 -23.02
C PHE A 472 7.21 -23.72 -23.33
N LEU A 473 7.68 -24.17 -24.51
CA LEU A 473 9.06 -24.05 -24.93
C LEU A 473 9.18 -23.14 -26.15
N GLU A 474 10.06 -22.15 -26.06
CA GLU A 474 10.44 -21.32 -27.20
C GLU A 474 11.66 -21.91 -27.92
N THR A 475 11.62 -21.96 -29.26
CA THR A 475 12.73 -22.39 -30.06
C THR A 475 13.65 -21.21 -30.42
N LYS A 476 14.92 -21.52 -30.78
CA LYS A 476 15.82 -20.48 -31.31
C LYS A 476 15.20 -19.74 -32.49
N GLN A 477 14.47 -20.46 -33.36
CA GLN A 477 13.84 -19.91 -34.56
C GLN A 477 12.69 -18.96 -34.18
N SER A 478 11.84 -19.29 -33.19
CA SER A 478 10.76 -18.41 -32.73
C SER A 478 11.31 -17.15 -32.07
N LEU A 479 12.38 -17.24 -31.28
CA LEU A 479 13.03 -16.08 -30.66
C LEU A 479 13.64 -15.14 -31.71
N LEU A 480 14.32 -15.69 -32.75
CA LEU A 480 14.85 -14.88 -33.86
C LEU A 480 13.71 -14.21 -34.66
N ALA A 481 12.61 -14.91 -34.89
CA ALA A 481 11.44 -14.35 -35.56
C ALA A 481 10.80 -13.22 -34.72
N ASN A 482 10.75 -13.37 -33.41
CA ASN A 482 10.27 -12.34 -32.49
C ASN A 482 11.17 -11.08 -32.53
N ILE A 483 12.50 -11.24 -32.49
CA ILE A 483 13.45 -10.13 -32.63
C ILE A 483 13.25 -9.44 -33.99
N THR A 484 13.11 -10.22 -35.07
CA THR A 484 12.86 -9.70 -36.43
C THR A 484 11.60 -8.85 -36.46
N GLY A 485 10.51 -9.31 -35.82
CA GLY A 485 9.27 -8.56 -35.68
C GLY A 485 9.43 -7.25 -34.90
N LEU A 486 10.18 -7.27 -33.79
CA LEU A 486 10.45 -6.06 -33.00
C LEU A 486 11.25 -5.01 -33.75
N LEU A 487 12.15 -5.40 -34.64
CA LEU A 487 12.97 -4.47 -35.41
C LEU A 487 12.26 -3.88 -36.64
N ALA A 488 11.15 -4.48 -37.06
CA ALA A 488 10.44 -4.17 -38.31
C ALA A 488 9.90 -2.74 -38.38
N GLY A 489 9.42 -2.17 -37.27
CA GLY A 489 8.93 -0.80 -37.23
C GLY A 489 10.01 0.21 -37.64
N ARG A 490 11.21 0.08 -37.08
CA ARG A 490 12.36 0.90 -37.46
C ARG A 490 12.77 0.70 -38.90
N VAL A 491 12.78 -0.53 -39.37
CA VAL A 491 13.12 -0.86 -40.76
C VAL A 491 12.13 -0.20 -41.74
N ALA A 492 10.84 -0.22 -41.40
CA ALA A 492 9.82 0.45 -42.21
C ALA A 492 10.02 1.97 -42.28
N GLU A 493 10.34 2.62 -41.14
CA GLU A 493 10.69 4.05 -41.10
C GLU A 493 11.88 4.37 -42.02
N GLU A 494 12.95 3.56 -41.97
CA GLU A 494 14.16 3.74 -42.78
C GLU A 494 13.86 3.60 -44.29
N ILE A 495 13.15 2.52 -44.67
CA ILE A 495 12.85 2.23 -46.07
C ILE A 495 11.94 3.29 -46.69
N VAL A 496 10.96 3.78 -45.94
CA VAL A 496 9.93 4.68 -46.49
C VAL A 496 10.32 6.16 -46.43
N PHE A 497 10.88 6.60 -45.32
CA PHE A 497 11.13 7.99 -45.03
C PHE A 497 12.60 8.36 -44.96
N ASN A 498 13.50 7.36 -44.92
CA ASN A 498 14.93 7.55 -44.66
C ASN A 498 15.19 8.34 -43.35
N VAL A 499 14.34 8.08 -42.32
CA VAL A 499 14.38 8.77 -41.02
C VAL A 499 14.43 7.75 -39.91
N ASN A 500 15.15 8.09 -38.86
CA ASN A 500 15.23 7.32 -37.64
C ASN A 500 14.54 8.08 -36.49
N THR A 501 13.45 7.56 -35.93
CA THR A 501 12.74 8.21 -34.82
C THR A 501 13.03 7.54 -33.47
N THR A 502 12.67 8.21 -32.39
CA THR A 502 12.76 7.63 -31.04
C THR A 502 11.63 6.63 -30.74
N GLY A 503 10.67 6.46 -31.66
CA GLY A 503 9.50 5.58 -31.47
C GLY A 503 9.87 4.12 -31.19
N ALA A 504 10.91 3.62 -31.86
CA ALA A 504 11.40 2.26 -31.73
C ALA A 504 12.19 1.95 -30.42
N TYR A 505 12.23 2.87 -29.42
CA TYR A 505 13.02 2.67 -28.20
C TYR A 505 12.67 1.36 -27.46
N ASN A 506 11.39 1.12 -27.23
CA ASN A 506 10.94 -0.09 -26.52
C ASN A 506 11.22 -1.36 -27.31
N ASP A 507 11.12 -1.30 -28.64
CA ASP A 507 11.36 -2.44 -29.51
C ASP A 507 12.83 -2.84 -29.47
N PHE A 508 13.75 -1.89 -29.54
CA PHE A 508 15.18 -2.13 -29.36
C PHE A 508 15.51 -2.67 -27.97
N GLN A 509 14.89 -2.14 -26.92
CA GLN A 509 15.11 -2.64 -25.57
C GLN A 509 14.68 -4.11 -25.43
N ARG A 510 13.50 -4.46 -25.95
CA ARG A 510 12.99 -5.84 -25.96
C ARG A 510 13.84 -6.76 -26.82
N ALA A 511 14.15 -6.36 -28.04
CA ALA A 511 14.97 -7.12 -28.98
C ALA A 511 16.35 -7.43 -28.38
N THR A 512 17.03 -6.42 -27.82
CA THR A 512 18.34 -6.58 -27.18
C THR A 512 18.27 -7.51 -25.97
N ARG A 513 17.20 -7.42 -25.14
CA ARG A 513 17.01 -8.31 -24.00
C ARG A 513 16.85 -9.76 -24.43
N ILE A 514 16.04 -10.04 -25.46
CA ILE A 514 15.84 -11.39 -25.98
C ILE A 514 17.16 -11.92 -26.57
N ALA A 515 17.85 -11.15 -27.40
CA ALA A 515 19.13 -11.54 -27.98
C ALA A 515 20.17 -11.84 -26.89
N ARG A 516 20.23 -11.01 -25.83
CA ARG A 516 21.15 -11.26 -24.72
C ARG A 516 20.80 -12.53 -23.96
N ALA A 517 19.51 -12.77 -23.65
CA ALA A 517 19.06 -13.99 -23.00
C ALA A 517 19.39 -15.25 -23.85
N MET A 518 19.24 -15.18 -25.17
CA MET A 518 19.65 -16.29 -26.08
C MET A 518 21.13 -16.64 -25.93
N VAL A 519 21.99 -15.62 -25.78
CA VAL A 519 23.44 -15.80 -25.65
C VAL A 519 23.84 -16.21 -24.24
N THR A 520 23.31 -15.55 -23.21
CA THR A 520 23.83 -15.67 -21.84
C THR A 520 23.07 -16.68 -20.98
N GLU A 521 21.78 -16.92 -21.25
CA GLU A 521 20.91 -17.76 -20.41
C GLU A 521 20.56 -19.10 -21.09
N TYR A 522 20.22 -19.06 -22.39
CA TYR A 522 19.68 -20.24 -23.08
C TYR A 522 20.73 -21.03 -23.84
N GLY A 523 21.98 -20.53 -23.97
CA GLY A 523 23.04 -21.20 -24.72
C GLY A 523 22.71 -21.41 -26.20
N MET A 524 21.96 -20.45 -26.81
CA MET A 524 21.49 -20.54 -28.21
C MET A 524 22.35 -19.73 -29.18
N SER A 525 23.62 -19.49 -28.85
CA SER A 525 24.58 -18.75 -29.68
C SER A 525 25.74 -19.64 -30.13
N ASN A 526 26.69 -19.08 -30.91
CA ASN A 526 27.91 -19.74 -31.33
C ASN A 526 28.90 -19.95 -30.16
N LEU A 527 28.68 -19.34 -28.99
CA LEU A 527 29.48 -19.56 -27.78
C LEU A 527 29.23 -20.95 -27.13
N GLY A 528 28.29 -21.71 -27.66
CA GLY A 528 27.95 -23.05 -27.20
C GLY A 528 26.86 -23.06 -26.08
N PRO A 529 26.50 -24.27 -25.60
CA PRO A 529 25.43 -24.44 -24.59
C PRO A 529 25.95 -24.16 -23.18
N ILE A 530 26.32 -22.89 -22.94
CA ILE A 530 26.85 -22.41 -21.65
C ILE A 530 25.94 -21.30 -21.13
N GLN A 531 25.60 -21.39 -19.85
CA GLN A 531 24.90 -20.32 -19.14
C GLN A 531 25.92 -19.40 -18.47
N TYR A 532 26.02 -18.17 -18.95
CA TYR A 532 26.92 -17.14 -18.43
C TYR A 532 26.25 -16.25 -17.36
N GLU A 533 24.95 -15.99 -17.50
CA GLU A 533 24.16 -15.18 -16.57
C GLU A 533 22.95 -15.98 -16.11
N THR A 534 22.61 -15.84 -14.83
CA THR A 534 21.33 -16.34 -14.29
C THR A 534 20.44 -15.14 -14.04
N GLN A 535 19.16 -15.26 -14.38
CA GLN A 535 18.17 -14.26 -13.96
C GLN A 535 18.05 -14.27 -12.44
N ASN A 536 18.87 -13.47 -11.76
CA ASN A 536 18.58 -13.13 -10.38
C ASN A 536 17.39 -12.15 -10.38
N GLN A 537 16.19 -12.66 -10.18
CA GLN A 537 14.95 -11.88 -10.06
C GLN A 537 14.91 -11.00 -8.79
N GLY A 538 16.00 -10.89 -8.06
CA GLY A 538 16.13 -10.12 -6.83
C GLY A 538 16.80 -8.78 -7.08
N VAL A 539 16.02 -7.73 -7.38
CA VAL A 539 16.49 -6.34 -7.28
C VAL A 539 16.67 -6.01 -5.80
N PHE A 540 17.87 -6.26 -5.28
CA PHE A 540 18.28 -5.83 -3.94
C PHE A 540 19.12 -4.56 -4.08
N LEU A 541 18.57 -3.42 -3.66
CA LEU A 541 19.20 -2.08 -3.61
C LEU A 541 20.51 -2.00 -2.79
N GLY A 542 21.19 -3.07 -2.52
CA GLY A 542 22.48 -3.12 -1.80
C GLY A 542 23.44 -4.17 -2.34
N ARG A 543 22.99 -5.12 -3.16
CA ARG A 543 23.82 -6.19 -3.73
C ARG A 543 24.19 -5.98 -5.20
N ASP A 544 23.45 -5.10 -5.89
CA ASP A 544 23.69 -4.80 -7.31
C ASP A 544 24.96 -3.99 -7.58
N TYR A 545 25.60 -3.43 -6.53
CA TYR A 545 26.91 -2.79 -6.66
C TYR A 545 28.07 -3.77 -6.82
N LEU A 546 27.86 -5.07 -6.61
CA LEU A 546 28.85 -6.13 -6.78
C LEU A 546 28.24 -7.30 -7.58
N LYS A 547 27.67 -7.06 -8.78
CA LYS A 547 27.54 -8.14 -9.76
C LYS A 547 28.94 -8.55 -10.17
N GLU A 548 29.52 -9.49 -9.45
CA GLU A 548 30.70 -10.20 -9.94
C GLU A 548 30.28 -10.85 -11.27
N LYS A 549 30.89 -10.38 -12.35
CA LYS A 549 30.77 -11.04 -13.64
C LYS A 549 31.33 -12.46 -13.48
N ASN A 550 30.52 -13.47 -13.70
CA ASN A 550 30.95 -14.88 -13.64
C ASN A 550 31.80 -15.27 -14.86
N PHE A 551 32.25 -14.33 -15.67
CA PHE A 551 33.00 -14.55 -16.90
C PHE A 551 34.05 -13.44 -17.11
N SER A 552 35.11 -13.79 -17.88
CA SER A 552 36.20 -12.88 -18.18
C SER A 552 35.77 -11.74 -19.13
N ASP A 553 36.58 -10.66 -19.16
CA ASP A 553 36.32 -9.54 -20.08
C ASP A 553 36.41 -9.98 -21.57
N GLN A 554 37.16 -11.03 -21.88
CA GLN A 554 37.18 -11.59 -23.21
C GLN A 554 35.84 -12.24 -23.57
N ILE A 555 35.24 -13.01 -22.69
CA ILE A 555 33.90 -13.59 -22.88
C ILE A 555 32.84 -12.49 -22.96
N ALA A 556 32.95 -11.42 -22.15
CA ALA A 556 32.05 -10.28 -22.26
C ALA A 556 32.07 -9.65 -23.68
N LEU A 557 33.25 -9.50 -24.26
CA LEU A 557 33.40 -9.02 -25.63
C LEU A 557 32.77 -9.97 -26.68
N GLU A 558 32.92 -11.27 -26.47
CA GLU A 558 32.32 -12.29 -27.33
C GLU A 558 30.78 -12.28 -27.21
N ILE A 559 30.23 -12.17 -26.01
CA ILE A 559 28.79 -11.98 -25.79
C ILE A 559 28.28 -10.75 -26.55
N ASP A 560 28.96 -9.61 -26.43
CA ASP A 560 28.56 -8.38 -27.11
C ASP A 560 28.63 -8.51 -28.65
N LYS A 561 29.58 -9.29 -29.19
CA LYS A 561 29.66 -9.60 -30.63
C LYS A 561 28.49 -10.46 -31.07
N GLU A 562 28.19 -11.54 -30.36
CA GLU A 562 27.08 -12.45 -30.68
C GLU A 562 25.74 -11.72 -30.63
N VAL A 563 25.48 -10.92 -29.57
CA VAL A 563 24.25 -10.11 -29.46
C VAL A 563 24.12 -9.16 -30.66
N ARG A 564 25.21 -8.48 -31.03
CA ARG A 564 25.22 -7.58 -32.19
C ARG A 564 24.97 -8.32 -33.49
N GLU A 565 25.55 -9.51 -33.66
CA GLU A 565 25.38 -10.36 -34.86
C GLU A 565 23.91 -10.81 -34.97
N ILE A 566 23.30 -11.28 -33.89
CA ILE A 566 21.87 -11.66 -33.84
C ILE A 566 20.99 -10.49 -34.26
N ILE A 567 21.19 -9.33 -33.65
CA ILE A 567 20.38 -8.14 -33.94
C ILE A 567 20.57 -7.70 -35.40
N THR A 568 21.80 -7.67 -35.92
CA THR A 568 22.09 -7.28 -37.29
C THR A 568 21.48 -8.24 -38.29
N THR A 569 21.58 -9.55 -38.03
CA THR A 569 20.98 -10.58 -38.89
C THR A 569 19.46 -10.46 -38.91
N CYS A 570 18.81 -10.31 -37.75
CA CYS A 570 17.36 -10.11 -37.66
C CYS A 570 16.91 -8.81 -38.33
N TYR A 571 17.70 -7.73 -38.22
CA TYR A 571 17.44 -6.46 -38.87
C TYR A 571 17.46 -6.61 -40.41
N ASN A 572 18.46 -7.29 -40.95
CA ASN A 572 18.57 -7.55 -42.39
C ASN A 572 17.45 -8.46 -42.90
N ASN A 573 17.06 -9.47 -42.12
CA ASN A 573 15.90 -10.32 -42.44
C ASN A 573 14.58 -9.51 -42.47
N ALA A 574 14.38 -8.63 -41.51
CA ALA A 574 13.24 -7.70 -41.49
C ALA A 574 13.24 -6.80 -42.72
N LYS A 575 14.42 -6.26 -43.07
CA LYS A 575 14.59 -5.37 -44.23
C LYS A 575 14.25 -6.09 -45.54
N GLN A 576 14.76 -7.30 -45.73
CA GLN A 576 14.43 -8.09 -46.89
C GLN A 576 12.96 -8.44 -46.98
N CYS A 577 12.36 -8.91 -45.89
CA CYS A 577 10.94 -9.28 -45.85
C CYS A 577 10.01 -8.08 -46.15
N ILE A 578 10.34 -6.90 -45.64
CA ILE A 578 9.56 -5.67 -45.91
C ILE A 578 9.72 -5.22 -47.36
N LEU A 579 10.92 -5.29 -47.93
CA LEU A 579 11.15 -4.94 -49.35
C LEU A 579 10.38 -5.88 -50.26
N ASP A 580 10.40 -7.19 -50.01
CA ASP A 580 9.69 -8.22 -50.78
C ASP A 580 8.16 -8.04 -50.69
N ASN A 581 7.66 -7.42 -49.64
CA ASN A 581 6.23 -7.22 -49.40
C ASN A 581 5.85 -5.74 -49.30
N ARG A 582 6.50 -4.89 -50.10
CA ARG A 582 6.32 -3.44 -50.07
C ARG A 582 4.89 -2.98 -50.32
N GLU A 583 4.20 -3.60 -51.29
CA GLU A 583 2.81 -3.31 -51.57
C GLU A 583 1.87 -3.56 -50.37
N LEU A 584 2.11 -4.65 -49.63
CA LEU A 584 1.36 -4.97 -48.43
C LEU A 584 1.61 -3.93 -47.33
N LEU A 585 2.86 -3.50 -47.14
CA LEU A 585 3.22 -2.42 -46.19
C LEU A 585 2.45 -1.15 -46.50
N ASP A 586 2.48 -0.71 -47.76
CA ASP A 586 1.84 0.54 -48.25
C ASP A 586 0.31 0.45 -48.05
N ASN A 587 -0.33 -0.70 -48.36
CA ASN A 587 -1.76 -0.91 -48.18
C ASN A 587 -2.17 -0.88 -46.71
N ILE A 588 -1.45 -1.59 -45.83
CA ILE A 588 -1.75 -1.57 -44.39
C ILE A 588 -1.59 -0.15 -43.83
N ALA A 589 -0.48 0.54 -44.15
CA ALA A 589 -0.24 1.89 -43.68
C ALA A 589 -1.30 2.89 -44.17
N LYS A 590 -1.72 2.78 -45.44
CA LYS A 590 -2.81 3.58 -46.01
C LYS A 590 -4.08 3.47 -45.22
N TYR A 591 -4.55 2.24 -44.96
CA TYR A 591 -5.79 2.01 -44.22
C TYR A 591 -5.64 2.38 -42.73
N LEU A 592 -4.48 2.20 -42.11
CA LEU A 592 -4.23 2.69 -40.76
C LEU A 592 -4.37 4.20 -40.63
N ILE A 593 -3.89 4.96 -41.63
CA ILE A 593 -4.04 6.42 -41.63
C ILE A 593 -5.52 6.82 -41.72
N GLU A 594 -6.32 6.06 -42.47
CA GLU A 594 -7.73 6.35 -42.72
C GLU A 594 -8.68 5.88 -41.61
N VAL A 595 -8.50 4.62 -41.12
CA VAL A 595 -9.42 3.96 -40.18
C VAL A 595 -8.88 3.94 -38.74
N GLU A 596 -7.58 4.25 -38.57
CA GLU A 596 -6.82 4.29 -37.30
C GLU A 596 -6.66 2.96 -36.58
N THR A 597 -7.50 1.96 -36.86
CA THR A 597 -7.42 0.63 -36.24
C THR A 597 -7.84 -0.44 -37.24
N LEU A 598 -7.05 -1.48 -37.37
CA LEU A 598 -7.32 -2.66 -38.20
C LEU A 598 -7.43 -3.90 -37.31
N THR A 599 -8.51 -4.64 -37.44
CA THR A 599 -8.70 -5.95 -36.78
C THR A 599 -8.08 -7.07 -37.61
N LYS A 600 -8.02 -8.29 -37.05
CA LYS A 600 -7.55 -9.48 -37.75
C LYS A 600 -8.28 -9.72 -39.07
N GLU A 601 -9.59 -9.56 -39.07
CA GLU A 601 -10.45 -9.71 -40.25
C GLU A 601 -10.10 -8.68 -41.34
N ASN A 602 -9.94 -7.40 -40.94
CA ASN A 602 -9.54 -6.33 -41.85
C ASN A 602 -8.15 -6.61 -42.47
N ILE A 603 -7.21 -7.06 -41.65
CA ILE A 603 -5.87 -7.40 -42.11
C ILE A 603 -5.89 -8.56 -43.10
N ASN A 604 -6.62 -9.62 -42.81
CA ASN A 604 -6.78 -10.76 -43.71
C ASN A 604 -7.43 -10.35 -45.04
N GLU A 605 -8.42 -9.46 -45.02
CA GLU A 605 -9.03 -8.91 -46.23
C GLU A 605 -8.02 -8.13 -47.07
N ILE A 606 -7.21 -7.24 -46.43
CA ILE A 606 -6.14 -6.50 -47.11
C ILE A 606 -5.09 -7.45 -47.70
N VAL A 607 -4.71 -8.51 -47.01
CA VAL A 607 -3.74 -9.52 -47.50
C VAL A 607 -4.24 -10.25 -48.74
N THR A 608 -5.55 -10.56 -48.80
CA THR A 608 -6.16 -11.37 -49.88
C THR A 608 -6.57 -10.53 -51.05
N THR A 609 -7.11 -9.32 -50.83
CA THR A 609 -7.74 -8.50 -51.88
C THR A 609 -6.97 -7.21 -52.19
N GLY A 610 -6.02 -6.84 -51.36
CA GLY A 610 -5.30 -5.55 -51.39
C GLY A 610 -6.16 -4.36 -50.98
N LYS A 611 -7.45 -4.58 -50.60
CA LYS A 611 -8.42 -3.54 -50.30
C LYS A 611 -9.20 -3.86 -49.02
N LEU A 612 -9.82 -2.81 -48.46
CA LEU A 612 -10.73 -2.91 -47.32
C LEU A 612 -12.14 -2.56 -47.80
N GLY A 613 -12.94 -3.57 -48.15
CA GLY A 613 -14.20 -3.44 -48.89
C GLY A 613 -15.23 -2.52 -48.25
N TYR A 614 -15.52 -2.72 -46.94
CA TYR A 614 -16.47 -1.88 -46.22
C TYR A 614 -16.09 -0.39 -46.24
N TRP A 615 -14.78 -0.10 -46.21
CA TRP A 615 -14.28 1.28 -46.20
C TRP A 615 -14.32 1.93 -47.57
N GLU A 616 -14.00 1.18 -48.62
CA GLU A 616 -14.12 1.65 -50.01
C GLU A 616 -15.59 1.91 -50.37
N GLU A 617 -16.54 1.06 -49.91
CA GLU A 617 -17.99 1.32 -50.07
C GLU A 617 -18.42 2.58 -49.31
N HIS A 618 -17.94 2.77 -48.09
CA HIS A 618 -18.20 3.97 -47.29
C HIS A 618 -17.73 5.24 -48.01
N LYS A 619 -16.50 5.21 -48.57
CA LYS A 619 -15.99 6.33 -49.37
C LYS A 619 -16.80 6.60 -50.61
N ALA A 620 -17.21 5.57 -51.33
CA ALA A 620 -18.05 5.69 -52.50
C ALA A 620 -19.42 6.32 -52.19
N LYS A 621 -20.08 5.90 -51.10
CA LYS A 621 -21.33 6.50 -50.62
C LYS A 621 -21.14 7.98 -50.25
N LYS A 622 -20.10 8.31 -49.50
CA LYS A 622 -19.84 9.67 -49.09
C LYS A 622 -19.55 10.59 -50.28
N ALA A 623 -18.81 10.10 -51.27
CA ALA A 623 -18.58 10.85 -52.52
C ALA A 623 -19.85 11.11 -53.32
N LEU A 624 -20.79 10.13 -53.34
CA LEU A 624 -22.11 10.30 -53.98
C LEU A 624 -22.97 11.34 -53.26
N GLU A 625 -22.98 11.33 -51.91
CA GLU A 625 -23.69 12.31 -51.07
C GLU A 625 -23.13 13.73 -51.24
N GLU A 626 -21.82 13.89 -51.31
CA GLU A 626 -21.16 15.18 -51.55
C GLU A 626 -21.45 15.71 -52.97
N THR A 627 -21.54 14.83 -53.98
CA THR A 627 -21.88 15.20 -55.35
C THR A 627 -23.36 15.65 -55.44
N GLN A 628 -24.30 14.91 -54.79
CA GLN A 628 -25.71 15.29 -54.74
C GLN A 628 -25.96 16.60 -53.96
N ASN A 629 -25.23 16.85 -52.87
CA ASN A 629 -25.35 18.12 -52.15
C ASN A 629 -24.79 19.32 -52.93
N ASN A 630 -23.80 19.13 -53.79
CA ASN A 630 -23.27 20.17 -54.65
C ASN A 630 -24.20 20.46 -55.85
N GLU A 631 -25.00 19.48 -56.34
CA GLU A 631 -25.98 19.66 -57.40
C GLU A 631 -27.28 20.34 -56.92
N VAL A 632 -27.62 20.24 -55.64
CA VAL A 632 -28.81 20.89 -55.04
C VAL A 632 -28.53 22.32 -54.56
N GLY A 633 -27.25 22.72 -54.49
CA GLY A 633 -26.79 24.06 -54.06
C GLY A 633 -26.60 25.11 -55.24
N HIS A 634 -27.00 24.74 -56.44
CA HIS A 634 -27.01 25.66 -57.61
C HIS A 634 -28.44 26.01 -58.05
#